data_93cf05cc982b734f79528d323e23910b
#
_entry.id   93cf05cc982b734f79528d323e23910b
#
_cell.length_a   1.000
_cell.length_b   1.000
_cell.length_c   1.000
_cell.angle_alpha   90.00
_cell.angle_beta   90.00
_cell.angle_gamma   90.00
#
_symmetry.space_group_name_H-M   'P 1'
#
loop_
_entity.id
_entity.type
_entity.pdbx_description
1 polymer ?
#
loop_
_entity_poly.entity_id
_entity_poly.type
_entity_poly.pdbx_seq_one_letter_code
_entity_poly.pdbx_strand_id
1 'polypeptide(L)'
;MGICFSAGDVSSGLLIFSAMQQEDDLKALENIVQFARGLGVFFLVLHVYWYCYEWLSSCGLTYGYADRLLLDIQRTTLLFSSPVVTKLCAFLFLALGCYGTKSVRNGRVARRHIIAAACLGFPLFFLNGFLLSLPAGIGFRGWSYTLTLGAGYLCLLAAGVWLRRLMKQPLMDDPFNDNNESFLQEERCISNDCSVNLPTRYRYKGQWRNGWISVVNVYRSTAVIGLPGSGKSYAVLNNYIKQHIEKGFSMLVYDYKFDDLTRIAYNHLLRHLDKYAVKPKFCIINFDDPHRSNRCNPIDARFMDDISDAYESAYVTLLNLNKTWVDKQGDFFTDSAVILLAAIIWYLKIYDNGCYCTFPHAIEFLCQPLERIFPILSSYPELENYLSPFMDAWKSNAQDQLQGQVASVKIPLSRMISPQLYWVLTGNDFTLDINNPEEPKILCMGNNPDRQSIYGAALGLYNSRLIRLINKKGKLKSSLIIDELPTIYIRGLDNLIATARSNKVSVCLGFQDFSQLERDYGEKEAKVIINTVGNIFSGQVVGDTARTLSERFGKIVQLRESHSVSNENVTTSTNTQLETLIPVSKISNLTQGMFVGSVADNFDERIEQKIFHAEIVIDNDKVKAETAAYVPIPEISSFIGEDGKDHMEEIVKENYYRVKADVAELVLREIARIEADPKLSQLLPKKKQG
;
A
#
# COMPACT_ATOMS: atom_id res chain seq x y z
N MET A 1 33.20 0.14 -38.36
CA MET A 1 33.42 -0.16 -36.94
C MET A 1 33.18 1.15 -36.17
N GLY A 2 31.99 1.34 -35.68
CA GLY A 2 31.59 2.48 -34.87
C GLY A 2 31.43 2.00 -33.43
N ILE A 3 32.26 2.52 -32.54
CA ILE A 3 32.21 2.24 -31.10
C ILE A 3 31.14 3.17 -30.51
N CYS A 4 29.99 2.64 -30.16
CA CYS A 4 29.00 3.33 -29.33
C CYS A 4 29.48 3.33 -27.87
N PHE A 5 29.97 4.46 -27.39
CA PHE A 5 30.10 4.71 -25.95
C PHE A 5 28.72 4.91 -25.35
N SER A 6 28.34 4.09 -24.36
CA SER A 6 27.08 4.22 -23.64
C SER A 6 27.15 5.41 -22.66
N ALA A 7 26.07 6.15 -22.53
CA ALA A 7 25.94 7.31 -21.63
C ALA A 7 26.14 7.00 -20.15
N GLY A 8 26.30 5.71 -19.77
CA GLY A 8 26.58 5.25 -18.42
C GLY A 8 28.04 5.46 -17.99
N ASP A 9 29.00 5.46 -18.92
CA ASP A 9 30.43 5.57 -18.57
C ASP A 9 30.87 7.02 -18.28
N VAL A 10 30.18 8.00 -18.82
CA VAL A 10 30.51 9.43 -18.61
C VAL A 10 30.08 9.91 -17.22
N SER A 11 28.95 9.40 -16.71
CA SER A 11 28.48 9.75 -15.36
C SER A 11 29.32 9.13 -14.24
N SER A 12 29.84 7.92 -14.45
CA SER A 12 30.74 7.24 -13.52
C SER A 12 32.10 7.93 -13.46
N GLY A 13 32.64 8.40 -14.60
CA GLY A 13 33.88 9.14 -14.67
C GLY A 13 33.82 10.50 -13.96
N LEU A 14 32.71 11.23 -14.11
CA LEU A 14 32.48 12.51 -13.43
C LEU A 14 32.35 12.38 -11.91
N LEU A 15 31.71 11.31 -11.44
CA LEU A 15 31.59 11.01 -10.01
C LEU A 15 32.94 10.63 -9.38
N ILE A 16 33.77 9.85 -10.09
CA ILE A 16 35.14 9.49 -9.64
C ILE A 16 36.00 10.74 -9.61
N PHE A 17 35.91 11.63 -10.62
CA PHE A 17 36.72 12.86 -10.67
C PHE A 17 36.33 13.83 -9.55
N SER A 18 35.02 13.97 -9.24
CA SER A 18 34.55 14.80 -8.12
C SER A 18 34.97 14.22 -6.76
N ALA A 19 35.01 12.90 -6.61
CA ALA A 19 35.45 12.23 -5.38
C ALA A 19 36.97 12.39 -5.18
N MET A 20 37.76 12.29 -6.21
CA MET A 20 39.25 12.52 -6.14
C MET A 20 39.52 14.00 -5.82
N GLN A 21 38.85 14.93 -6.42
CA GLN A 21 38.99 16.36 -6.14
C GLN A 21 38.61 16.69 -4.69
N GLN A 22 37.57 16.04 -4.16
CA GLN A 22 37.15 16.19 -2.76
C GLN A 22 38.15 15.57 -1.75
N GLU A 23 38.87 14.52 -2.13
CA GLU A 23 39.92 13.91 -1.33
C GLU A 23 41.20 14.76 -1.27
N ASP A 24 41.61 15.41 -2.36
CA ASP A 24 42.72 16.33 -2.42
C ASP A 24 42.44 17.62 -1.66
N ASP A 25 41.23 18.16 -1.74
CA ASP A 25 40.78 19.31 -0.95
C ASP A 25 40.76 19.02 0.55
N LEU A 26 40.42 17.80 0.95
CA LEU A 26 40.46 17.35 2.36
C LEU A 26 41.88 17.22 2.91
N LYS A 27 42.84 16.72 2.10
CA LYS A 27 44.25 16.67 2.47
C LYS A 27 44.86 18.06 2.57
N ALA A 28 44.54 18.94 1.63
CA ALA A 28 44.96 20.33 1.66
C ALA A 28 44.47 21.06 2.94
N LEU A 29 43.22 20.85 3.32
CA LEU A 29 42.63 21.40 4.55
C LEU A 29 43.33 20.88 5.81
N GLU A 30 43.69 19.61 5.84
CA GLU A 30 44.42 18.97 6.96
C GLU A 30 45.81 19.56 7.15
N ASN A 31 46.54 19.80 6.05
CA ASN A 31 47.83 20.46 6.05
C ASN A 31 47.72 21.92 6.54
N ILE A 32 46.68 22.67 6.14
CA ILE A 32 46.41 24.02 6.63
C ILE A 32 46.17 24.03 8.14
N VAL A 33 45.40 23.07 8.63
CA VAL A 33 45.07 22.94 10.07
C VAL A 33 46.32 22.63 10.90
N GLN A 34 47.19 21.71 10.41
CA GLN A 34 48.45 21.39 11.07
C GLN A 34 49.40 22.58 11.06
N PHE A 35 49.47 23.31 9.94
CA PHE A 35 50.25 24.53 9.82
C PHE A 35 49.77 25.62 10.78
N ALA A 36 48.44 25.84 10.87
CA ALA A 36 47.87 26.80 11.82
C ALA A 36 48.19 26.46 13.29
N ARG A 37 48.15 25.17 13.65
CA ARG A 37 48.56 24.73 15.01
C ARG A 37 50.02 24.96 15.26
N GLY A 38 50.86 24.67 14.28
CA GLY A 38 52.32 24.94 14.36
C GLY A 38 52.61 26.44 14.57
N LEU A 39 51.89 27.31 13.83
CA LEU A 39 52.02 28.74 14.02
C LEU A 39 51.55 29.20 15.41
N GLY A 40 50.42 28.64 15.94
CA GLY A 40 49.94 28.93 17.30
C GLY A 40 51.01 28.62 18.37
N VAL A 41 51.67 27.45 18.28
CA VAL A 41 52.76 27.07 19.17
C VAL A 41 54.00 27.95 18.95
N PHE A 42 54.31 28.28 17.72
CA PHE A 42 55.41 29.20 17.38
C PHE A 42 55.25 30.56 18.02
N PHE A 43 54.06 31.17 17.94
CA PHE A 43 53.78 32.44 18.63
C PHE A 43 53.87 32.32 20.15
N LEU A 44 53.53 31.17 20.73
CA LEU A 44 53.76 30.95 22.18
C LEU A 44 55.19 30.86 22.55
N VAL A 45 56.02 30.20 21.76
CA VAL A 45 57.48 30.13 21.98
C VAL A 45 58.10 31.51 21.90
N LEU A 46 57.72 32.31 20.88
CA LEU A 46 58.18 33.67 20.74
C LEU A 46 57.73 34.55 21.92
N HIS A 47 56.49 34.35 22.40
CA HIS A 47 55.96 35.06 23.56
C HIS A 47 56.76 34.77 24.85
N VAL A 48 57.02 33.48 25.11
CA VAL A 48 57.84 33.07 26.27
C VAL A 48 59.27 33.58 26.14
N TYR A 49 59.90 33.50 24.97
CA TYR A 49 61.23 34.00 24.71
C TYR A 49 61.34 35.51 25.02
N TRP A 50 60.35 36.33 24.59
CA TRP A 50 60.35 37.77 24.79
C TRP A 50 60.08 38.16 26.23
N TYR A 51 59.04 37.65 26.86
CA TYR A 51 58.59 38.08 28.20
C TYR A 51 59.33 37.35 29.34
N CYS A 52 59.95 36.21 29.12
CA CYS A 52 60.77 35.51 30.10
C CYS A 52 62.26 35.53 29.76
N TYR A 53 62.70 36.58 29.03
CA TYR A 53 64.07 36.69 28.53
C TYR A 53 65.12 36.61 29.66
N GLU A 54 64.96 37.29 30.78
CA GLU A 54 65.87 37.25 31.93
C GLU A 54 66.07 35.82 32.48
N TRP A 55 64.97 35.05 32.52
CA TRP A 55 65.03 33.63 32.95
C TRP A 55 65.76 32.78 31.93
N LEU A 56 65.43 32.90 30.64
CA LEU A 56 66.06 32.13 29.57
C LEU A 56 67.54 32.47 29.45
N SER A 57 67.95 33.72 29.65
CA SER A 57 69.32 34.16 29.71
C SER A 57 70.06 33.53 30.89
N SER A 58 69.43 33.41 32.06
CA SER A 58 70.02 32.74 33.22
C SER A 58 70.23 31.22 33.01
N CYS A 59 69.43 30.63 32.08
CA CYS A 59 69.56 29.23 31.68
C CYS A 59 70.49 29.00 30.47
N GLY A 60 71.07 30.04 29.89
CA GLY A 60 71.90 29.97 28.71
C GLY A 60 71.21 29.64 27.41
N LEU A 61 69.85 29.89 27.32
CA LEU A 61 69.01 29.57 26.20
C LEU A 61 68.71 30.78 25.30
N THR A 62 69.59 31.79 25.28
CA THR A 62 69.47 32.98 24.45
C THR A 62 70.41 32.93 23.25
N TYR A 63 69.94 33.37 22.08
CA TYR A 63 70.71 33.42 20.86
C TYR A 63 70.72 34.78 20.23
N GLY A 64 71.93 35.38 20.04
CA GLY A 64 72.05 36.75 19.54
C GLY A 64 71.43 37.06 18.19
N TYR A 65 71.23 36.05 17.31
CA TYR A 65 70.46 36.24 16.07
C TYR A 65 68.94 36.32 16.33
N ALA A 66 68.41 35.53 17.27
CA ALA A 66 67.01 35.59 17.65
C ALA A 66 66.66 36.93 18.31
N ASP A 67 67.57 37.43 19.14
CA ASP A 67 67.46 38.72 19.83
C ASP A 67 67.34 39.88 18.84
N ARG A 68 68.20 39.94 17.85
CA ARG A 68 68.19 40.96 16.79
C ARG A 68 66.88 40.89 15.96
N LEU A 69 66.50 39.70 15.55
CA LEU A 69 65.28 39.48 14.74
C LEU A 69 64.02 39.88 15.52
N LEU A 70 63.92 39.57 16.81
CA LEU A 70 62.79 39.95 17.63
C LEU A 70 62.73 41.43 17.91
N LEU A 71 63.85 42.10 18.07
CA LEU A 71 63.96 43.56 18.18
C LEU A 71 63.48 44.25 16.90
N ASP A 72 63.86 43.72 15.73
CA ASP A 72 63.38 44.26 14.45
C ASP A 72 61.88 44.01 14.25
N ILE A 73 61.36 42.87 14.64
CA ILE A 73 59.90 42.58 14.64
C ILE A 73 59.16 43.50 15.58
N GLN A 74 59.69 43.77 16.79
CA GLN A 74 59.09 44.75 17.71
C GLN A 74 59.05 46.15 17.13
N ARG A 75 60.06 46.61 16.42
CA ARG A 75 60.12 47.93 15.80
C ARG A 75 59.16 48.07 14.61
N THR A 76 58.91 46.98 13.87
CA THR A 76 58.14 47.00 12.62
C THR A 76 56.69 46.57 12.83
N THR A 77 56.39 45.85 13.93
CA THR A 77 55.07 45.31 14.19
C THR A 77 54.55 45.62 15.61
N LEU A 78 53.26 45.57 15.83
CA LEU A 78 52.65 45.72 17.17
C LEU A 78 52.68 44.40 17.97
N LEU A 79 53.35 43.36 17.49
CA LEU A 79 53.26 42.00 18.06
C LEU A 79 53.68 41.90 19.53
N PHE A 80 54.73 42.61 19.90
CA PHE A 80 55.29 42.65 21.28
C PHE A 80 54.94 43.93 22.04
N SER A 81 54.04 44.77 21.55
CA SER A 81 53.62 46.01 22.23
C SER A 81 52.91 45.75 23.56
N SER A 82 52.25 44.60 23.68
CA SER A 82 51.56 44.14 24.90
C SER A 82 51.55 42.61 24.97
N PRO A 83 51.67 42.03 26.20
CA PRO A 83 51.57 40.57 26.38
C PRO A 83 50.26 39.98 25.83
N VAL A 84 49.21 40.78 25.76
CA VAL A 84 47.87 40.35 25.27
C VAL A 84 47.90 40.14 23.75
N VAL A 85 48.59 40.97 22.99
CA VAL A 85 48.62 40.89 21.51
C VAL A 85 49.19 39.58 21.01
N THR A 86 50.37 39.18 21.50
CA THR A 86 50.99 37.92 21.14
C THR A 86 50.16 36.70 21.55
N LYS A 87 49.54 36.73 22.73
CA LYS A 87 48.59 35.70 23.19
C LYS A 87 47.34 35.62 22.30
N LEU A 88 46.83 36.77 21.86
CA LEU A 88 45.68 36.84 20.99
C LEU A 88 45.99 36.25 19.61
N CYS A 89 47.16 36.49 19.04
CA CYS A 89 47.64 35.86 17.81
C CYS A 89 47.72 34.34 17.97
N ALA A 90 48.33 33.87 19.06
CA ALA A 90 48.43 32.41 19.33
C ALA A 90 47.05 31.79 19.51
N PHE A 91 46.12 32.48 20.17
CA PHE A 91 44.72 32.03 20.34
C PHE A 91 43.94 31.96 19.01
N LEU A 92 44.09 32.95 18.11
CA LEU A 92 43.47 32.94 16.78
C LEU A 92 43.94 31.75 15.97
N PHE A 93 45.22 31.44 15.92
CA PHE A 93 45.72 30.27 15.24
C PHE A 93 45.30 28.96 15.90
N LEU A 94 45.16 28.90 17.22
CA LEU A 94 44.57 27.81 17.96
C LEU A 94 43.08 27.59 17.54
N ALA A 95 42.29 28.65 17.47
CA ALA A 95 40.89 28.58 17.09
C ALA A 95 40.70 28.09 15.65
N LEU A 96 41.51 28.60 14.70
CA LEU A 96 41.60 28.12 13.32
C LEU A 96 41.97 26.65 13.27
N GLY A 97 42.96 26.22 14.03
CA GLY A 97 43.41 24.84 14.15
C GLY A 97 42.38 23.90 14.77
N CYS A 98 41.51 24.40 15.64
CA CYS A 98 40.36 23.63 16.18
C CYS A 98 39.18 23.54 15.21
N TYR A 99 38.92 24.57 14.39
CA TYR A 99 37.81 24.61 13.44
C TYR A 99 37.94 23.53 12.36
N GLY A 100 39.14 23.27 11.84
CA GLY A 100 39.42 22.31 10.77
C GLY A 100 39.61 20.86 11.21
N THR A 101 39.49 20.52 12.51
CA THR A 101 39.77 19.14 12.97
C THR A 101 38.68 18.16 12.57
N LYS A 102 39.09 17.01 11.98
CA LYS A 102 38.20 15.83 11.86
C LYS A 102 37.93 15.28 13.26
N SER A 103 36.67 15.11 13.66
CA SER A 103 36.35 14.53 14.96
C SER A 103 35.10 13.66 14.88
N VAL A 104 35.15 12.49 15.54
CA VAL A 104 33.99 11.59 15.70
C VAL A 104 33.21 12.03 16.94
N ARG A 105 31.87 12.02 16.85
CA ARG A 105 31.00 12.30 18.00
C ARG A 105 31.24 11.27 19.09
N ASN A 106 31.70 11.71 20.24
CA ASN A 106 31.86 10.83 21.40
C ASN A 106 30.83 11.22 22.46
N GLY A 107 29.87 10.34 22.71
CA GLY A 107 28.75 10.58 23.63
C GLY A 107 29.16 10.81 25.11
N ARG A 108 30.44 10.63 25.43
CA ARG A 108 30.98 10.81 26.79
C ARG A 108 31.29 12.30 27.13
N VAL A 109 31.33 13.19 26.14
CA VAL A 109 31.67 14.61 26.37
C VAL A 109 30.40 15.43 26.53
N ALA A 110 30.06 15.78 27.78
CA ALA A 110 28.94 16.65 28.08
C ALA A 110 29.33 18.15 27.94
N ARG A 111 28.39 19.02 27.63
CA ARG A 111 28.58 20.51 27.56
C ARG A 111 29.27 21.07 28.76
N ARG A 112 29.05 20.54 29.96
CA ARG A 112 29.69 20.95 31.22
C ARG A 112 31.22 20.86 31.19
N HIS A 113 31.78 19.82 30.51
CA HIS A 113 33.26 19.66 30.44
C HIS A 113 33.89 20.72 29.52
N ILE A 114 33.21 21.12 28.44
CA ILE A 114 33.67 22.14 27.52
C ILE A 114 33.71 23.50 28.23
N ILE A 115 32.62 23.82 28.95
CA ILE A 115 32.52 25.08 29.74
C ILE A 115 33.59 25.09 30.83
N ALA A 116 33.78 24.00 31.57
CA ALA A 116 34.79 23.90 32.61
C ALA A 116 36.21 24.08 32.04
N ALA A 117 36.55 23.43 30.91
CA ALA A 117 37.86 23.57 30.27
C ALA A 117 38.10 25.02 29.76
N ALA A 118 37.07 25.64 29.18
CA ALA A 118 37.17 27.03 28.72
C ALA A 118 37.30 28.00 29.89
N CYS A 119 36.48 27.88 30.95
CA CYS A 119 36.52 28.73 32.14
C CYS A 119 37.82 28.63 32.90
N LEU A 120 38.49 27.45 32.90
CA LEU A 120 39.82 27.26 33.49
C LEU A 120 40.90 27.79 32.56
N GLY A 121 40.83 27.49 31.25
CA GLY A 121 41.85 27.82 30.26
C GLY A 121 41.99 29.32 30.02
N PHE A 122 40.90 30.05 29.91
CA PHE A 122 40.94 31.51 29.65
C PHE A 122 41.70 32.31 30.71
N PRO A 123 41.45 32.20 32.03
CA PRO A 123 42.23 32.88 33.04
C PRO A 123 43.70 32.48 33.08
N LEU A 124 43.99 31.15 32.99
CA LEU A 124 45.35 30.66 32.98
C LEU A 124 46.15 31.16 31.77
N PHE A 125 45.52 31.37 30.62
CA PHE A 125 46.17 31.82 29.41
C PHE A 125 46.33 33.35 29.35
N PHE A 126 45.29 34.12 29.65
CA PHE A 126 45.31 35.59 29.49
C PHE A 126 45.71 36.34 30.72
N LEU A 127 45.31 35.87 31.93
CA LEU A 127 45.50 36.62 33.19
C LEU A 127 46.78 36.28 33.95
N ASN A 128 47.57 35.32 33.49
CA ASN A 128 48.80 34.89 34.17
C ASN A 128 49.94 35.93 34.18
N GLY A 129 49.77 37.13 33.59
CA GLY A 129 50.79 38.18 33.53
C GLY A 129 51.24 38.69 34.92
N PHE A 130 50.39 38.57 35.93
CA PHE A 130 50.77 38.95 37.32
C PHE A 130 51.90 38.08 37.89
N LEU A 131 52.14 36.85 37.36
CA LEU A 131 53.21 35.97 37.80
C LEU A 131 54.58 36.54 37.49
N LEU A 132 54.73 37.35 36.45
CA LEU A 132 55.96 38.05 36.12
C LEU A 132 56.32 39.18 37.05
N SER A 133 55.31 39.77 37.75
CA SER A 133 55.49 40.86 38.68
C SER A 133 55.62 40.41 40.16
N LEU A 134 55.56 39.10 40.44
CA LEU A 134 55.71 38.57 41.80
C LEU A 134 57.09 38.85 42.37
N PRO A 135 57.22 39.21 43.70
CA PRO A 135 58.48 39.40 44.37
C PRO A 135 59.14 38.03 44.70
N ALA A 136 59.51 37.25 43.67
CA ALA A 136 60.07 35.94 43.77
C ALA A 136 61.33 35.81 42.87
N GLY A 137 62.15 34.77 43.06
CA GLY A 137 63.35 34.56 42.26
C GLY A 137 63.03 34.41 40.75
N ILE A 138 63.96 34.85 39.86
CA ILE A 138 63.81 34.86 38.41
C ILE A 138 63.40 33.49 37.85
N GLY A 139 63.97 32.43 38.35
CA GLY A 139 63.64 31.04 37.93
C GLY A 139 62.23 30.67 38.27
N PHE A 140 61.74 31.00 39.47
CA PHE A 140 60.33 30.68 39.87
C PHE A 140 59.30 31.46 39.02
N ARG A 141 59.55 32.71 38.73
CA ARG A 141 58.69 33.54 37.86
C ARG A 141 58.64 32.96 36.44
N GLY A 142 59.78 32.64 35.85
CA GLY A 142 59.87 32.10 34.51
C GLY A 142 59.17 30.74 34.38
N TRP A 143 59.42 29.81 35.30
CA TRP A 143 58.79 28.51 35.33
C TRP A 143 57.30 28.57 35.57
N SER A 144 56.83 29.31 36.58
CA SER A 144 55.42 29.42 36.92
C SER A 144 54.63 30.05 35.78
N TYR A 145 55.16 31.09 35.14
CA TYR A 145 54.54 31.73 33.99
C TYR A 145 54.42 30.78 32.79
N THR A 146 55.47 30.11 32.44
CA THR A 146 55.52 29.21 31.29
C THR A 146 54.57 27.99 31.48
N LEU A 147 54.56 27.40 32.69
CA LEU A 147 53.68 26.29 33.03
C LEU A 147 52.22 26.65 32.99
N THR A 148 51.85 27.82 33.58
CA THR A 148 50.46 28.30 33.59
C THR A 148 49.98 28.69 32.20
N LEU A 149 50.84 29.29 31.37
CA LEU A 149 50.55 29.60 29.97
C LEU A 149 50.31 28.33 29.15
N GLY A 150 51.17 27.32 29.28
CA GLY A 150 51.06 26.04 28.61
C GLY A 150 49.80 25.28 29.04
N ALA A 151 49.52 25.20 30.34
CA ALA A 151 48.32 24.59 30.88
C ALA A 151 47.06 25.28 30.34
N GLY A 152 47.04 26.62 30.31
CA GLY A 152 45.93 27.42 29.76
C GLY A 152 45.70 27.11 28.26
N TYR A 153 46.80 27.03 27.49
CA TYR A 153 46.72 26.67 26.05
C TYR A 153 46.19 25.27 25.83
N LEU A 154 46.61 24.25 26.59
CA LEU A 154 46.11 22.90 26.51
C LEU A 154 44.63 22.78 26.88
N CYS A 155 44.20 23.52 27.92
CA CYS A 155 42.79 23.58 28.31
C CYS A 155 41.90 24.21 27.19
N LEU A 156 42.37 25.26 26.55
CA LEU A 156 41.69 25.91 25.45
C LEU A 156 41.65 25.02 24.19
N LEU A 157 42.75 24.33 23.92
CA LEU A 157 42.84 23.33 22.83
C LEU A 157 41.79 22.20 23.05
N ALA A 158 41.75 21.64 24.27
CA ALA A 158 40.81 20.60 24.64
C ALA A 158 39.37 21.11 24.50
N ALA A 159 39.05 22.29 25.00
CA ALA A 159 37.73 22.92 24.87
C ALA A 159 37.34 23.11 23.40
N GLY A 160 38.24 23.61 22.56
CA GLY A 160 38.00 23.79 21.11
C GLY A 160 37.73 22.52 20.36
N VAL A 161 38.55 21.46 20.63
CA VAL A 161 38.35 20.13 20.04
C VAL A 161 37.02 19.50 20.50
N TRP A 162 36.70 19.62 21.78
CA TRP A 162 35.42 19.08 22.31
C TRP A 162 34.21 19.86 21.77
N LEU A 163 34.30 21.17 21.65
CA LEU A 163 33.27 22.01 21.05
C LEU A 163 33.00 21.60 19.61
N ARG A 164 34.04 21.36 18.83
CA ARG A 164 33.91 20.89 17.45
C ARG A 164 33.26 19.50 17.34
N ARG A 165 33.57 18.59 18.28
CA ARG A 165 32.89 17.29 18.37
C ARG A 165 31.40 17.40 18.64
N LEU A 166 31.00 18.45 19.37
CA LEU A 166 29.58 18.70 19.70
C LEU A 166 28.84 19.40 18.55
N MET A 167 29.54 20.23 17.76
CA MET A 167 28.96 21.03 16.67
C MET A 167 28.80 20.25 15.36
N LYS A 168 29.45 19.11 15.18
CA LYS A 168 29.24 18.27 13.99
C LYS A 168 27.83 17.73 14.00
N GLN A 169 27.03 18.12 12.99
CA GLN A 169 25.72 17.53 12.75
C GLN A 169 25.90 16.04 12.54
N PRO A 170 25.01 15.20 13.07
CA PRO A 170 25.00 13.79 12.73
C PRO A 170 24.84 13.68 11.21
N LEU A 171 25.67 12.87 10.57
CA LEU A 171 25.47 12.47 9.18
C LEU A 171 24.09 11.84 9.06
N MET A 172 23.42 12.13 7.95
CA MET A 172 22.03 11.78 7.63
C MET A 172 21.53 10.58 8.46
N ASP A 173 20.68 10.90 9.45
CA ASP A 173 20.07 9.90 10.31
C ASP A 173 19.29 8.93 9.42
N ASP A 174 19.42 7.63 9.71
CA ASP A 174 18.51 6.63 9.18
C ASP A 174 17.07 7.14 9.42
N PRO A 175 16.24 7.29 8.39
CA PRO A 175 14.86 7.77 8.54
C PRO A 175 14.04 6.93 9.52
N PHE A 176 14.49 5.72 9.83
CA PHE A 176 13.86 4.79 10.77
C PHE A 176 14.77 4.47 11.96
N ASN A 177 15.26 5.49 12.65
CA ASN A 177 16.06 5.33 13.85
C ASN A 177 15.30 4.60 14.98
N ASP A 178 16.00 4.35 16.12
CA ASP A 178 15.44 3.65 17.29
C ASP A 178 14.16 4.30 17.87
N ASN A 179 13.92 5.55 17.58
CA ASN A 179 12.74 6.29 18.02
C ASN A 179 11.53 6.15 17.09
N ASN A 180 11.58 5.27 16.12
CA ASN A 180 10.52 5.03 15.15
C ASN A 180 10.16 6.27 14.30
N GLU A 181 11.15 7.08 13.96
CA GLU A 181 10.98 8.25 13.12
C GLU A 181 10.75 7.85 11.66
N SER A 182 10.20 8.77 10.89
CA SER A 182 9.92 8.62 9.46
C SER A 182 10.67 9.67 8.65
N PHE A 183 10.44 9.70 7.36
CA PHE A 183 10.93 10.71 6.43
C PHE A 183 9.90 11.83 6.22
N LEU A 184 10.28 12.90 5.51
CA LEU A 184 9.37 14.00 5.15
C LEU A 184 8.28 13.49 4.22
N GLN A 185 7.02 13.81 4.55
CA GLN A 185 5.83 13.37 3.84
C GLN A 185 4.99 14.57 3.36
N GLU A 186 3.98 14.32 2.54
CA GLU A 186 3.09 15.37 2.04
C GLU A 186 2.24 15.94 3.19
N GLU A 187 2.31 17.25 3.38
CA GLU A 187 1.59 17.96 4.43
C GLU A 187 0.39 18.75 3.90
N ARG A 188 0.27 18.87 2.56
CA ARG A 188 -0.84 19.57 1.92
C ARG A 188 -2.01 18.62 1.70
N CYS A 189 -3.21 19.08 2.00
CA CYS A 189 -4.43 18.40 1.60
C CYS A 189 -4.76 18.78 0.14
N ILE A 190 -4.61 17.81 -0.76
CA ILE A 190 -4.92 18.02 -2.18
C ILE A 190 -6.25 17.34 -2.48
N SER A 191 -7.30 18.14 -2.73
CA SER A 191 -8.67 17.64 -2.91
C SER A 191 -9.20 18.00 -4.30
N ASN A 192 -9.92 17.05 -4.90
CA ASN A 192 -10.66 17.21 -6.16
C ASN A 192 -12.00 16.46 -6.11
N ASP A 193 -12.74 16.43 -7.23
CA ASP A 193 -14.07 15.82 -7.34
C ASP A 193 -14.13 14.30 -7.14
N CYS A 194 -12.98 13.64 -7.08
CA CYS A 194 -12.89 12.18 -6.90
C CYS A 194 -11.93 11.75 -5.80
N SER A 195 -11.07 12.66 -5.29
CA SER A 195 -10.02 12.30 -4.31
C SER A 195 -10.57 11.71 -3.01
N VAL A 196 -9.75 10.88 -2.38
CA VAL A 196 -9.95 10.44 -1.00
C VAL A 196 -8.78 10.97 -0.17
N ASN A 197 -9.10 11.75 0.87
CA ASN A 197 -8.12 12.46 1.69
C ASN A 197 -8.14 11.93 3.11
N LEU A 198 -6.98 11.46 3.59
CA LEU A 198 -6.81 10.88 4.91
C LEU A 198 -5.86 11.76 5.72
N PRO A 199 -6.30 12.34 6.85
CA PRO A 199 -5.41 13.08 7.74
C PRO A 199 -4.45 12.11 8.42
N THR A 200 -3.19 12.51 8.51
CA THR A 200 -2.13 11.68 9.08
C THR A 200 -1.28 12.45 10.06
N ARG A 201 -0.56 11.70 10.89
CA ARG A 201 0.54 12.22 11.69
C ARG A 201 1.74 11.29 11.58
N TYR A 202 2.93 11.88 11.61
CA TYR A 202 4.18 11.14 11.54
C TYR A 202 5.25 11.83 12.37
N ARG A 203 6.26 11.07 12.79
CA ARG A 203 7.37 11.61 13.58
C ARG A 203 8.57 11.86 12.68
N TYR A 204 9.09 13.09 12.70
CA TYR A 204 10.24 13.51 11.91
C TYR A 204 11.14 14.43 12.71
N LYS A 205 12.44 14.09 12.82
CA LYS A 205 13.46 14.83 13.58
C LYS A 205 13.03 15.14 15.02
N GLY A 206 12.48 14.17 15.71
CA GLY A 206 12.04 14.25 17.10
C GLY A 206 10.69 14.94 17.33
N GLN A 207 10.02 15.43 16.28
CA GLN A 207 8.75 16.15 16.38
C GLN A 207 7.62 15.41 15.66
N TRP A 208 6.43 15.47 16.23
CA TRP A 208 5.21 15.07 15.56
C TRP A 208 4.78 16.12 14.54
N ARG A 209 4.51 15.69 13.32
CA ARG A 209 4.01 16.53 12.23
C ARG A 209 2.70 15.96 11.70
N ASN A 210 1.81 16.85 11.30
CA ASN A 210 0.57 16.49 10.64
C ASN A 210 0.82 16.46 9.12
N GLY A 211 0.19 15.49 8.45
CA GLY A 211 0.27 15.34 7.02
C GLY A 211 -1.05 14.88 6.44
N TRP A 212 -1.05 14.66 5.14
CA TRP A 212 -2.20 14.13 4.41
C TRP A 212 -1.77 13.05 3.43
N ILE A 213 -2.55 11.99 3.37
CA ILE A 213 -2.49 11.06 2.25
C ILE A 213 -3.66 11.42 1.34
N SER A 214 -3.36 12.07 0.22
CA SER A 214 -4.36 12.49 -0.77
C SER A 214 -4.32 11.56 -1.97
N VAL A 215 -5.31 10.68 -2.09
CA VAL A 215 -5.48 9.84 -3.28
C VAL A 215 -6.23 10.65 -4.33
N VAL A 216 -5.52 11.49 -5.06
CA VAL A 216 -6.10 12.41 -6.06
C VAL A 216 -6.58 11.67 -7.31
N ASN A 217 -6.01 10.50 -7.59
CA ASN A 217 -6.36 9.68 -8.75
C ASN A 217 -6.86 8.29 -8.32
N VAL A 218 -8.09 8.25 -7.81
CA VAL A 218 -8.75 7.00 -7.38
C VAL A 218 -8.99 6.01 -8.53
N TYR A 219 -9.03 6.51 -9.77
CA TYR A 219 -9.22 5.69 -10.98
C TYR A 219 -7.98 4.88 -11.38
N ARG A 220 -6.84 5.09 -10.71
CA ARG A 220 -5.66 4.22 -10.81
C ARG A 220 -5.72 3.02 -9.88
N SER A 221 -6.86 2.76 -9.33
CA SER A 221 -7.14 1.68 -8.39
C SER A 221 -6.28 1.73 -7.12
N THR A 222 -6.80 1.19 -6.05
CA THR A 222 -6.17 1.19 -4.73
C THR A 222 -6.14 -0.22 -4.16
N ALA A 223 -5.00 -0.66 -3.68
CA ALA A 223 -4.86 -1.87 -2.87
C ALA A 223 -4.65 -1.49 -1.39
N VAL A 224 -5.42 -2.12 -0.51
CA VAL A 224 -5.35 -1.95 0.94
C VAL A 224 -5.00 -3.29 1.56
N ILE A 225 -3.75 -3.42 2.00
CA ILE A 225 -3.16 -4.69 2.41
C ILE A 225 -2.88 -4.68 3.90
N GLY A 226 -2.98 -5.81 4.57
CA GLY A 226 -2.57 -5.93 5.98
C GLY A 226 -3.28 -7.05 6.71
N LEU A 227 -2.65 -7.54 7.74
CA LEU A 227 -3.18 -8.60 8.60
C LEU A 227 -4.50 -8.20 9.26
N PRO A 228 -5.30 -9.15 9.75
CA PRO A 228 -6.47 -8.87 10.56
C PRO A 228 -6.12 -7.94 11.73
N GLY A 229 -6.95 -6.93 11.97
CA GLY A 229 -6.72 -5.95 13.03
C GLY A 229 -5.75 -4.80 12.68
N SER A 230 -5.12 -4.77 11.49
CA SER A 230 -4.25 -3.66 11.06
C SER A 230 -4.98 -2.33 10.86
N GLY A 231 -6.32 -2.34 10.80
CA GLY A 231 -7.14 -1.15 10.62
C GLY A 231 -7.55 -0.84 9.18
N LYS A 232 -7.38 -1.77 8.22
CA LYS A 232 -7.72 -1.59 6.80
C LYS A 232 -9.12 -1.00 6.57
N SER A 233 -10.14 -1.72 7.01
CA SER A 233 -11.53 -1.32 6.80
C SER A 233 -11.84 -0.03 7.54
N TYR A 234 -11.42 0.08 8.80
CA TYR A 234 -11.68 1.22 9.67
C TYR A 234 -11.00 2.52 9.21
N ALA A 235 -9.74 2.45 8.82
CA ALA A 235 -8.95 3.65 8.47
C ALA A 235 -9.07 4.03 6.98
N VAL A 236 -9.19 3.05 6.07
CA VAL A 236 -9.13 3.31 4.62
C VAL A 236 -10.46 3.06 3.94
N LEU A 237 -11.02 1.84 3.98
CA LEU A 237 -12.24 1.51 3.23
C LEU A 237 -13.45 2.36 3.67
N ASN A 238 -13.63 2.59 4.97
CA ASN A 238 -14.69 3.45 5.48
C ASN A 238 -14.60 4.87 4.92
N ASN A 239 -13.39 5.40 4.81
CA ASN A 239 -13.16 6.72 4.25
C ASN A 239 -13.43 6.76 2.73
N TYR A 240 -13.13 5.69 1.99
CA TYR A 240 -13.51 5.57 0.60
C TYR A 240 -15.04 5.58 0.43
N ILE A 241 -15.77 4.81 1.23
CA ILE A 241 -17.23 4.78 1.20
C ILE A 241 -17.80 6.18 1.49
N LYS A 242 -17.38 6.78 2.61
CA LYS A 242 -17.89 8.08 3.07
C LYS A 242 -17.65 9.18 2.04
N GLN A 243 -16.39 9.38 1.64
CA GLN A 243 -16.00 10.48 0.76
C GLN A 243 -16.50 10.29 -0.69
N HIS A 244 -16.62 9.05 -1.17
CA HIS A 244 -17.20 8.81 -2.48
C HIS A 244 -18.71 9.08 -2.51
N ILE A 245 -19.45 8.74 -1.45
CA ILE A 245 -20.86 9.09 -1.33
C ILE A 245 -21.02 10.62 -1.25
N GLU A 246 -20.22 11.31 -0.46
CA GLU A 246 -20.19 12.78 -0.39
C GLU A 246 -19.93 13.45 -1.74
N LYS A 247 -19.23 12.76 -2.64
CA LYS A 247 -18.90 13.22 -3.98
C LYS A 247 -19.82 12.69 -5.07
N GLY A 248 -20.91 12.01 -4.72
CA GLY A 248 -21.94 11.57 -5.66
C GLY A 248 -21.55 10.39 -6.55
N PHE A 249 -20.74 9.45 -6.06
CA PHE A 249 -20.44 8.21 -6.77
C PHE A 249 -21.59 7.21 -6.64
N SER A 250 -21.94 6.51 -7.73
CA SER A 250 -22.60 5.22 -7.61
C SER A 250 -21.60 4.19 -7.08
N MET A 251 -22.06 3.16 -6.38
CA MET A 251 -21.13 2.34 -5.62
C MET A 251 -21.54 0.88 -5.54
N LEU A 252 -20.55 -0.02 -5.61
CA LEU A 252 -20.63 -1.38 -5.10
C LEU A 252 -19.77 -1.50 -3.86
N VAL A 253 -20.34 -2.04 -2.79
CA VAL A 253 -19.62 -2.42 -1.58
C VAL A 253 -19.78 -3.92 -1.37
N TYR A 254 -18.68 -4.66 -1.48
CA TYR A 254 -18.63 -6.05 -1.04
C TYR A 254 -18.22 -6.08 0.43
N ASP A 255 -19.16 -6.46 1.28
CA ASP A 255 -19.07 -6.47 2.73
C ASP A 255 -18.86 -7.91 3.21
N TYR A 256 -17.60 -8.28 3.52
CA TYR A 256 -17.25 -9.65 3.90
C TYR A 256 -17.85 -10.06 5.25
N LYS A 257 -18.03 -9.09 6.14
CA LYS A 257 -18.65 -9.28 7.47
C LYS A 257 -19.90 -8.42 7.57
N PHE A 258 -20.93 -8.80 6.82
CA PHE A 258 -22.18 -8.09 6.83
C PHE A 258 -22.70 -7.90 8.28
N ASP A 259 -23.07 -6.66 8.76
CA ASP A 259 -23.43 -5.46 7.98
C ASP A 259 -22.49 -4.25 8.23
N ASP A 260 -21.22 -4.49 8.54
CA ASP A 260 -20.28 -3.45 8.99
C ASP A 260 -20.16 -2.28 7.99
N LEU A 261 -19.81 -2.56 6.73
CA LEU A 261 -19.65 -1.53 5.69
C LEU A 261 -21.00 -1.07 5.11
N THR A 262 -21.95 -1.97 5.05
CA THR A 262 -23.30 -1.71 4.52
C THR A 262 -24.02 -0.64 5.33
N ARG A 263 -23.95 -0.69 6.66
CA ARG A 263 -24.51 0.33 7.56
C ARG A 263 -23.88 1.70 7.35
N ILE A 264 -22.58 1.75 7.12
CA ILE A 264 -21.87 3.00 6.84
C ILE A 264 -22.36 3.58 5.51
N ALA A 265 -22.42 2.77 4.46
CA ALA A 265 -22.88 3.20 3.15
C ALA A 265 -24.32 3.73 3.20
N TYR A 266 -25.23 3.02 3.86
CA TYR A 266 -26.62 3.42 4.01
C TYR A 266 -26.76 4.77 4.72
N ASN A 267 -26.15 4.91 5.89
CA ASN A 267 -26.28 6.11 6.71
C ASN A 267 -25.62 7.34 6.08
N HIS A 268 -24.48 7.15 5.40
CA HIS A 268 -23.85 8.22 4.65
C HIS A 268 -24.65 8.62 3.42
N LEU A 269 -25.29 7.67 2.72
CA LEU A 269 -26.19 7.99 1.62
C LEU A 269 -27.36 8.85 2.09
N LEU A 270 -28.02 8.50 3.20
CA LEU A 270 -29.14 9.27 3.74
C LEU A 270 -28.77 10.73 4.03
N ARG A 271 -27.53 10.98 4.46
CA ARG A 271 -27.02 12.33 4.77
C ARG A 271 -26.65 13.15 3.55
N HIS A 272 -26.34 12.49 2.41
CA HIS A 272 -25.77 13.15 1.23
C HIS A 272 -26.58 12.93 -0.05
N LEU A 273 -27.88 12.67 0.07
CA LEU A 273 -28.80 12.53 -1.08
C LEU A 273 -28.85 13.79 -1.96
N ASP A 274 -28.54 14.95 -1.39
CA ASP A 274 -28.44 16.25 -2.09
C ASP A 274 -27.25 16.33 -3.07
N LYS A 275 -26.27 15.46 -2.95
CA LYS A 275 -25.08 15.41 -3.82
C LYS A 275 -25.33 14.71 -5.16
N TYR A 276 -26.49 14.10 -5.33
CA TYR A 276 -26.85 13.33 -6.51
C TYR A 276 -27.87 14.06 -7.36
N ALA A 277 -27.60 14.18 -8.66
CA ALA A 277 -28.56 14.76 -9.60
C ALA A 277 -29.83 13.89 -9.71
N VAL A 278 -29.65 12.56 -9.74
CA VAL A 278 -30.70 11.55 -9.61
C VAL A 278 -30.42 10.77 -8.34
N LYS A 279 -31.36 10.72 -7.41
CA LYS A 279 -31.19 10.02 -6.14
C LYS A 279 -30.94 8.52 -6.38
N PRO A 280 -29.82 7.97 -5.88
CA PRO A 280 -29.53 6.57 -6.09
C PRO A 280 -30.46 5.67 -5.28
N LYS A 281 -30.84 4.53 -5.87
CA LYS A 281 -31.52 3.45 -5.17
C LYS A 281 -30.51 2.71 -4.30
N PHE A 282 -30.84 2.50 -3.02
CA PHE A 282 -30.04 1.66 -2.15
C PHE A 282 -30.51 0.21 -2.29
N CYS A 283 -29.59 -0.68 -2.65
CA CYS A 283 -29.87 -2.09 -2.88
C CYS A 283 -28.94 -2.96 -2.03
N ILE A 284 -29.45 -4.07 -1.54
CA ILE A 284 -28.71 -5.03 -0.74
C ILE A 284 -28.91 -6.44 -1.32
N ILE A 285 -27.84 -7.21 -1.42
CA ILE A 285 -27.87 -8.66 -1.62
C ILE A 285 -27.37 -9.31 -0.34
N ASN A 286 -28.29 -10.03 0.34
CA ASN A 286 -27.99 -10.79 1.54
C ASN A 286 -28.74 -12.13 1.50
N PHE A 287 -28.02 -13.23 1.50
CA PHE A 287 -28.63 -14.56 1.42
C PHE A 287 -29.07 -15.10 2.78
N ASP A 288 -28.57 -14.54 3.88
CA ASP A 288 -28.91 -15.01 5.23
C ASP A 288 -30.23 -14.40 5.73
N ASP A 289 -30.55 -13.19 5.28
CA ASP A 289 -31.76 -12.48 5.72
C ASP A 289 -32.54 -11.97 4.51
N PRO A 290 -33.54 -12.77 4.02
CA PRO A 290 -34.39 -12.37 2.90
C PRO A 290 -35.20 -11.09 3.13
N HIS A 291 -35.50 -10.69 4.38
CA HIS A 291 -36.19 -9.45 4.69
C HIS A 291 -35.36 -8.21 4.32
N ARG A 292 -34.02 -8.32 4.47
CA ARG A 292 -33.06 -7.25 4.18
C ARG A 292 -32.28 -7.51 2.91
N SER A 293 -32.90 -8.19 1.95
CA SER A 293 -32.31 -8.47 0.65
C SER A 293 -33.24 -8.06 -0.49
N ASN A 294 -32.69 -7.33 -1.45
CA ASN A 294 -33.29 -7.22 -2.76
C ASN A 294 -33.05 -8.51 -3.55
N ARG A 295 -33.89 -8.72 -4.53
CA ARG A 295 -33.81 -9.85 -5.46
C ARG A 295 -33.23 -9.38 -6.78
N CYS A 296 -32.28 -10.09 -7.31
CA CYS A 296 -31.66 -9.75 -8.60
C CYS A 296 -31.20 -11.01 -9.30
N ASN A 297 -31.59 -11.14 -10.56
CA ASN A 297 -31.13 -12.22 -11.43
C ASN A 297 -29.81 -11.82 -12.10
N PRO A 298 -28.68 -12.47 -11.78
CA PRO A 298 -27.38 -12.12 -12.37
C PRO A 298 -27.22 -12.55 -13.83
N ILE A 299 -28.07 -13.48 -14.30
CA ILE A 299 -28.07 -14.01 -15.68
C ILE A 299 -29.34 -13.61 -16.44
N ASP A 300 -29.86 -12.41 -16.16
CA ASP A 300 -31.03 -11.89 -16.86
C ASP A 300 -30.83 -11.91 -18.39
N ALA A 301 -31.77 -12.51 -19.10
CA ALA A 301 -31.73 -12.69 -20.55
C ALA A 301 -31.52 -11.37 -21.33
N ARG A 302 -32.01 -10.24 -20.79
CA ARG A 302 -31.88 -8.88 -21.39
C ARG A 302 -30.43 -8.40 -21.50
N PHE A 303 -29.53 -8.93 -20.69
CA PHE A 303 -28.12 -8.53 -20.64
C PHE A 303 -27.16 -9.61 -21.18
N MET A 304 -27.69 -10.63 -21.87
CA MET A 304 -26.90 -11.64 -22.57
C MET A 304 -27.12 -11.49 -24.07
N ASP A 305 -26.09 -11.04 -24.76
CA ASP A 305 -26.13 -10.80 -26.22
C ASP A 305 -25.66 -12.02 -27.02
N ASP A 306 -24.73 -12.77 -26.47
CA ASP A 306 -24.06 -13.90 -27.11
C ASP A 306 -23.91 -15.09 -26.16
N ILE A 307 -23.78 -16.31 -26.71
CA ILE A 307 -23.56 -17.54 -25.92
C ILE A 307 -22.30 -17.49 -25.08
N SER A 308 -21.33 -16.65 -25.46
CA SER A 308 -20.13 -16.40 -24.66
C SER A 308 -20.45 -15.79 -23.29
N ASP A 309 -21.54 -15.04 -23.17
CA ASP A 309 -22.02 -14.50 -21.88
C ASP A 309 -22.53 -15.61 -20.95
N ALA A 310 -23.20 -16.62 -21.51
CA ALA A 310 -23.61 -17.82 -20.78
C ALA A 310 -22.38 -18.64 -20.34
N TYR A 311 -21.42 -18.83 -21.26
CA TYR A 311 -20.17 -19.53 -20.97
C TYR A 311 -19.41 -18.85 -19.81
N GLU A 312 -19.29 -17.55 -19.83
CA GLU A 312 -18.61 -16.83 -18.79
C GLU A 312 -19.32 -16.90 -17.43
N SER A 313 -20.65 -16.82 -17.45
CA SER A 313 -21.46 -16.97 -16.23
C SER A 313 -21.28 -18.37 -15.62
N ALA A 314 -21.27 -19.41 -16.45
CA ALA A 314 -21.00 -20.79 -16.05
C ALA A 314 -19.58 -20.95 -15.48
N TYR A 315 -18.59 -20.42 -16.19
CA TYR A 315 -17.18 -20.49 -15.81
C TYR A 315 -16.93 -19.84 -14.44
N VAL A 316 -17.37 -18.58 -14.25
CA VAL A 316 -17.19 -17.85 -12.99
C VAL A 316 -17.84 -18.57 -11.81
N THR A 317 -19.04 -19.10 -12.02
CA THR A 317 -19.76 -19.79 -10.94
C THR A 317 -19.04 -21.06 -10.51
N LEU A 318 -18.64 -21.89 -11.47
CA LEU A 318 -17.94 -23.14 -11.17
C LEU A 318 -16.56 -22.94 -10.57
N LEU A 319 -15.83 -21.90 -11.01
CA LEU A 319 -14.56 -21.51 -10.40
C LEU A 319 -14.72 -21.09 -8.93
N ASN A 320 -15.71 -20.27 -8.64
CA ASN A 320 -15.96 -19.84 -7.25
C ASN A 320 -16.39 -21.00 -6.34
N LEU A 321 -17.10 -22.00 -6.88
CA LEU A 321 -17.44 -23.23 -6.16
C LEU A 321 -16.24 -24.15 -5.94
N ASN A 322 -15.26 -24.09 -6.81
CA ASN A 322 -14.04 -24.90 -6.74
C ASN A 322 -12.82 -24.11 -7.23
N LYS A 323 -12.22 -23.35 -6.36
CA LYS A 323 -11.08 -22.47 -6.67
C LYS A 323 -9.85 -23.21 -7.21
N THR A 324 -9.71 -24.50 -6.93
CA THR A 324 -8.60 -25.31 -7.51
C THR A 324 -8.66 -25.41 -9.03
N TRP A 325 -9.79 -25.05 -9.64
CA TRP A 325 -9.96 -25.03 -11.09
C TRP A 325 -9.27 -23.84 -11.77
N VAL A 326 -8.89 -22.82 -11.01
CA VAL A 326 -8.08 -21.70 -11.54
C VAL A 326 -6.80 -22.22 -12.19
N ASP A 327 -6.16 -23.21 -11.57
CA ASP A 327 -4.92 -23.83 -12.07
C ASP A 327 -5.16 -24.97 -13.07
N LYS A 328 -6.42 -25.40 -13.26
CA LYS A 328 -6.82 -26.52 -14.13
C LYS A 328 -7.50 -26.07 -15.42
N GLN A 329 -7.17 -24.88 -15.93
CA GLN A 329 -7.70 -24.44 -17.23
C GLN A 329 -7.21 -25.34 -18.33
N GLY A 330 -8.15 -25.83 -19.19
CA GLY A 330 -7.86 -26.81 -20.25
C GLY A 330 -7.97 -28.26 -19.80
N ASP A 331 -8.38 -28.56 -18.56
CA ASP A 331 -8.73 -29.92 -18.13
C ASP A 331 -10.09 -30.33 -18.70
N PHE A 332 -10.15 -31.52 -19.25
CA PHE A 332 -11.33 -32.05 -19.96
C PHE A 332 -12.62 -32.01 -19.12
N PHE A 333 -12.55 -32.39 -17.82
CA PHE A 333 -13.74 -32.41 -16.96
C PHE A 333 -14.18 -31.01 -16.56
N THR A 334 -13.23 -30.12 -16.34
CA THR A 334 -13.50 -28.71 -16.01
C THR A 334 -14.17 -28.03 -17.22
N ASP A 335 -13.60 -28.15 -18.41
CA ASP A 335 -14.13 -27.50 -19.60
C ASP A 335 -15.50 -28.12 -19.99
N SER A 336 -15.68 -29.44 -19.88
CA SER A 336 -16.97 -30.09 -20.08
C SER A 336 -18.05 -29.55 -19.14
N ALA A 337 -17.73 -29.38 -17.85
CA ALA A 337 -18.68 -28.83 -16.86
C ALA A 337 -19.14 -27.42 -17.24
N VAL A 338 -18.19 -26.56 -17.65
CA VAL A 338 -18.49 -25.18 -18.06
C VAL A 338 -19.36 -25.17 -19.33
N ILE A 339 -19.00 -25.96 -20.33
CA ILE A 339 -19.72 -26.04 -21.60
C ILE A 339 -21.16 -26.51 -21.40
N LEU A 340 -21.40 -27.56 -20.58
CA LEU A 340 -22.74 -28.02 -20.29
C LEU A 340 -23.60 -27.00 -19.58
N LEU A 341 -23.06 -26.35 -18.56
CA LEU A 341 -23.80 -25.29 -17.83
C LEU A 341 -24.08 -24.08 -18.74
N ALA A 342 -23.12 -23.71 -19.59
CA ALA A 342 -23.31 -22.63 -20.56
C ALA A 342 -24.41 -22.97 -21.58
N ALA A 343 -24.46 -24.19 -22.08
CA ALA A 343 -25.50 -24.66 -22.98
C ALA A 343 -26.89 -24.59 -22.31
N ILE A 344 -26.99 -24.97 -21.03
CA ILE A 344 -28.24 -24.90 -20.28
C ILE A 344 -28.68 -23.45 -20.06
N ILE A 345 -27.75 -22.57 -19.66
CA ILE A 345 -28.06 -21.14 -19.45
C ILE A 345 -28.53 -20.50 -20.76
N TRP A 346 -27.85 -20.81 -21.88
CA TRP A 346 -28.22 -20.27 -23.18
C TRP A 346 -29.54 -20.83 -23.66
N TYR A 347 -29.83 -22.13 -23.45
CA TYR A 347 -31.13 -22.73 -23.71
C TYR A 347 -32.23 -21.97 -22.99
N LEU A 348 -32.10 -21.72 -21.68
CA LEU A 348 -33.11 -20.99 -20.90
C LEU A 348 -33.25 -19.54 -21.36
N LYS A 349 -32.20 -18.93 -21.92
CA LYS A 349 -32.27 -17.58 -22.49
C LYS A 349 -33.10 -17.54 -23.77
N ILE A 350 -32.96 -18.54 -24.65
CA ILE A 350 -33.71 -18.58 -25.92
C ILE A 350 -35.10 -19.15 -25.76
N TYR A 351 -35.35 -19.96 -24.72
CA TYR A 351 -36.65 -20.51 -24.44
C TYR A 351 -37.63 -19.45 -23.96
N ASP A 352 -38.76 -19.30 -24.67
CA ASP A 352 -39.87 -18.40 -24.31
C ASP A 352 -39.41 -16.99 -23.85
N ASN A 353 -38.58 -16.35 -24.66
CA ASN A 353 -37.97 -15.03 -24.40
C ASN A 353 -37.24 -14.93 -23.05
N GLY A 354 -36.73 -16.03 -22.52
CA GLY A 354 -35.94 -16.06 -21.30
C GLY A 354 -36.73 -15.99 -20.00
N CYS A 355 -38.02 -16.36 -20.03
CA CYS A 355 -38.87 -16.30 -18.82
C CYS A 355 -38.33 -17.14 -17.65
N TYR A 356 -37.60 -18.24 -17.95
CA TYR A 356 -36.94 -19.08 -16.96
C TYR A 356 -35.41 -18.91 -16.92
N CYS A 357 -34.89 -17.87 -17.55
CA CYS A 357 -33.45 -17.63 -17.57
C CYS A 357 -32.96 -17.10 -16.22
N THR A 358 -32.98 -17.94 -15.21
CA THR A 358 -32.41 -17.68 -13.88
C THR A 358 -31.50 -18.82 -13.46
N PHE A 359 -30.56 -18.55 -12.56
CA PHE A 359 -29.60 -19.56 -12.11
C PHE A 359 -30.25 -20.74 -11.38
N PRO A 360 -31.27 -20.55 -10.52
CA PRO A 360 -32.04 -21.64 -9.93
C PRO A 360 -32.70 -22.56 -10.96
N HIS A 361 -33.31 -22.00 -12.02
CA HIS A 361 -33.89 -22.83 -13.09
C HIS A 361 -32.84 -23.64 -13.84
N ALA A 362 -31.64 -23.06 -14.07
CA ALA A 362 -30.52 -23.79 -14.68
C ALA A 362 -30.08 -24.99 -13.83
N ILE A 363 -29.96 -24.79 -12.50
CA ILE A 363 -29.64 -25.87 -11.56
C ILE A 363 -30.71 -26.95 -11.58
N GLU A 364 -31.99 -26.61 -11.48
CA GLU A 364 -33.07 -27.57 -11.45
C GLU A 364 -33.24 -28.30 -12.79
N PHE A 365 -32.99 -27.63 -13.92
CA PHE A 365 -32.95 -28.25 -15.24
C PHE A 365 -31.84 -29.28 -15.32
N LEU A 366 -30.64 -28.95 -14.87
CA LEU A 366 -29.51 -29.88 -14.80
C LEU A 366 -29.80 -31.10 -13.89
N CYS A 367 -30.66 -30.93 -12.89
CA CYS A 367 -31.07 -32.03 -12.00
C CYS A 367 -32.02 -33.04 -12.64
N GLN A 368 -32.63 -32.70 -13.77
CA GLN A 368 -33.53 -33.64 -14.49
C GLN A 368 -32.77 -34.86 -15.07
N PRO A 369 -33.46 -35.96 -15.41
CA PRO A 369 -32.87 -37.13 -16.06
C PRO A 369 -32.18 -36.79 -17.38
N LEU A 370 -31.01 -37.38 -17.66
CA LEU A 370 -30.22 -37.08 -18.85
C LEU A 370 -30.98 -37.45 -20.14
N GLU A 371 -31.83 -38.49 -20.06
CA GLU A 371 -32.70 -38.96 -21.14
C GLU A 371 -33.72 -37.89 -21.58
N ARG A 372 -33.96 -36.88 -20.75
CA ARG A 372 -34.84 -35.74 -21.07
C ARG A 372 -34.04 -34.50 -21.45
N ILE A 373 -32.93 -34.22 -20.74
CA ILE A 373 -32.10 -33.03 -20.96
C ILE A 373 -31.48 -33.02 -22.35
N PHE A 374 -30.80 -34.10 -22.74
CA PHE A 374 -30.06 -34.13 -23.99
C PHE A 374 -30.95 -34.03 -25.25
N PRO A 375 -32.09 -34.72 -25.36
CA PRO A 375 -33.03 -34.52 -26.48
C PRO A 375 -33.53 -33.08 -26.56
N ILE A 376 -33.87 -32.45 -25.42
CA ILE A 376 -34.31 -31.04 -25.38
C ILE A 376 -33.23 -30.11 -25.90
N LEU A 377 -32.02 -30.18 -25.33
CA LEU A 377 -30.90 -29.33 -25.75
C LEU A 377 -30.51 -29.54 -27.20
N SER A 378 -30.52 -30.80 -27.67
CA SER A 378 -30.19 -31.16 -29.06
C SER A 378 -31.25 -30.74 -30.08
N SER A 379 -32.48 -30.41 -29.65
CA SER A 379 -33.52 -29.89 -30.52
C SER A 379 -33.30 -28.43 -30.94
N TYR A 380 -32.30 -27.76 -30.36
CA TYR A 380 -31.90 -26.36 -30.65
C TYR A 380 -30.57 -26.32 -31.40
N PRO A 381 -30.55 -25.95 -32.69
CA PRO A 381 -29.34 -25.99 -33.53
C PRO A 381 -28.21 -25.11 -33.01
N GLU A 382 -28.51 -24.04 -32.32
CA GLU A 382 -27.54 -23.12 -31.74
C GLU A 382 -26.62 -23.81 -30.70
N LEU A 383 -27.07 -24.89 -30.09
CA LEU A 383 -26.37 -25.63 -29.04
C LEU A 383 -25.54 -26.81 -29.57
N GLU A 384 -25.66 -27.19 -30.88
CA GLU A 384 -25.08 -28.38 -31.44
C GLU A 384 -23.57 -28.50 -31.15
N ASN A 385 -22.82 -27.42 -31.36
CA ASN A 385 -21.38 -27.40 -31.13
C ASN A 385 -21.00 -27.56 -29.66
N TYR A 386 -21.80 -27.03 -28.76
CA TYR A 386 -21.58 -27.13 -27.31
C TYR A 386 -21.92 -28.52 -26.77
N LEU A 387 -22.84 -29.20 -27.41
CA LEU A 387 -23.28 -30.54 -27.00
C LEU A 387 -22.44 -31.66 -27.63
N SER A 388 -21.69 -31.40 -28.70
CA SER A 388 -20.92 -32.40 -29.43
C SER A 388 -20.12 -33.36 -28.54
N PRO A 389 -19.31 -32.86 -27.55
CA PRO A 389 -18.54 -33.75 -26.68
C PRO A 389 -19.37 -34.71 -25.84
N PHE A 390 -20.60 -34.34 -25.52
CA PHE A 390 -21.54 -35.17 -24.75
C PHE A 390 -22.34 -36.11 -25.65
N MET A 391 -22.70 -35.66 -26.84
CA MET A 391 -23.48 -36.45 -27.80
C MET A 391 -22.68 -37.63 -28.33
N ASP A 392 -21.38 -37.50 -28.47
CA ASP A 392 -20.52 -38.62 -28.88
C ASP A 392 -20.49 -39.70 -27.79
N ALA A 393 -20.38 -39.31 -26.51
CA ALA A 393 -20.49 -40.27 -25.41
C ALA A 393 -21.90 -40.86 -25.26
N TRP A 394 -22.93 -40.06 -25.50
CA TRP A 394 -24.34 -40.50 -25.51
C TRP A 394 -24.62 -41.53 -26.60
N LYS A 395 -24.22 -41.27 -27.86
CA LYS A 395 -24.42 -42.16 -29.02
C LYS A 395 -23.58 -43.43 -28.94
N SER A 396 -22.37 -43.37 -28.43
CA SER A 396 -21.48 -44.53 -28.26
C SER A 396 -21.82 -45.39 -27.06
N ASN A 397 -22.87 -45.02 -26.30
CA ASN A 397 -23.30 -45.69 -25.06
C ASN A 397 -22.20 -45.72 -23.96
N ALA A 398 -21.24 -44.74 -23.97
CA ALA A 398 -20.20 -44.58 -22.97
C ALA A 398 -20.78 -43.90 -21.73
N GLN A 399 -21.70 -44.56 -21.05
CA GLN A 399 -22.46 -43.98 -19.95
C GLN A 399 -21.59 -43.51 -18.78
N ASP A 400 -20.51 -44.23 -18.45
CA ASP A 400 -19.61 -43.90 -17.37
C ASP A 400 -18.89 -42.55 -17.61
N GLN A 401 -18.43 -42.34 -18.85
CA GLN A 401 -17.81 -41.07 -19.25
C GLN A 401 -18.80 -39.91 -19.17
N LEU A 402 -20.00 -40.10 -19.72
CA LEU A 402 -21.05 -39.11 -19.71
C LEU A 402 -21.47 -38.72 -18.27
N GLN A 403 -21.66 -39.76 -17.43
CA GLN A 403 -21.98 -39.53 -16.01
C GLN A 403 -20.86 -38.78 -15.30
N GLY A 404 -19.58 -39.08 -15.58
CA GLY A 404 -18.44 -38.36 -15.06
C GLY A 404 -18.43 -36.87 -15.46
N GLN A 405 -18.68 -36.57 -16.74
CA GLN A 405 -18.78 -35.20 -17.23
C GLN A 405 -19.93 -34.43 -16.57
N VAL A 406 -21.11 -35.04 -16.46
CA VAL A 406 -22.28 -34.39 -15.83
C VAL A 406 -22.10 -34.26 -14.31
N ALA A 407 -21.50 -35.27 -13.67
CA ALA A 407 -21.22 -35.19 -12.22
C ALA A 407 -20.26 -34.05 -11.86
N SER A 408 -19.29 -33.73 -12.74
CA SER A 408 -18.34 -32.65 -12.52
C SER A 408 -19.00 -31.26 -12.41
N VAL A 409 -20.16 -31.08 -13.06
CA VAL A 409 -20.96 -29.84 -12.92
C VAL A 409 -22.04 -29.97 -11.85
N LYS A 410 -22.68 -31.14 -11.71
CA LYS A 410 -23.80 -31.36 -10.80
C LYS A 410 -23.41 -31.28 -9.33
N ILE A 411 -22.26 -31.89 -8.97
CA ILE A 411 -21.77 -31.94 -7.60
C ILE A 411 -21.46 -30.54 -7.04
N PRO A 412 -20.68 -29.69 -7.69
CA PRO A 412 -20.48 -28.33 -7.21
C PRO A 412 -21.77 -27.54 -7.08
N LEU A 413 -22.64 -27.57 -8.09
CA LEU A 413 -23.88 -26.81 -8.13
C LEU A 413 -24.91 -27.26 -7.09
N SER A 414 -24.90 -28.52 -6.69
CA SER A 414 -25.82 -29.00 -5.63
C SER A 414 -25.67 -28.25 -4.30
N ARG A 415 -24.51 -27.66 -4.04
CA ARG A 415 -24.26 -26.82 -2.85
C ARG A 415 -25.05 -25.52 -2.88
N MET A 416 -25.47 -25.05 -4.04
CA MET A 416 -26.24 -23.82 -4.20
C MET A 416 -27.77 -24.06 -4.10
N ILE A 417 -28.22 -25.27 -3.90
CA ILE A 417 -29.64 -25.61 -3.76
C ILE A 417 -30.09 -25.19 -2.37
N SER A 418 -30.71 -24.02 -2.28
CA SER A 418 -31.20 -23.41 -1.02
C SER A 418 -32.40 -22.50 -1.33
N PRO A 419 -33.46 -22.56 -0.49
CA PRO A 419 -34.61 -21.66 -0.66
C PRO A 419 -34.23 -20.17 -0.67
N GLN A 420 -33.30 -19.76 0.20
CA GLN A 420 -32.85 -18.36 0.32
C GLN A 420 -32.10 -17.92 -0.93
N LEU A 421 -31.15 -18.74 -1.42
CA LEU A 421 -30.45 -18.45 -2.68
C LEU A 421 -31.43 -18.35 -3.85
N TYR A 422 -32.38 -19.29 -3.95
CA TYR A 422 -33.38 -19.28 -5.02
C TYR A 422 -34.25 -18.04 -4.98
N TRP A 423 -34.65 -17.60 -3.77
CA TRP A 423 -35.42 -16.37 -3.58
C TRP A 423 -34.71 -15.16 -4.18
N VAL A 424 -33.46 -14.94 -3.79
CA VAL A 424 -32.69 -13.76 -4.22
C VAL A 424 -32.35 -13.83 -5.71
N LEU A 425 -31.95 -15.00 -6.23
CA LEU A 425 -31.49 -15.19 -7.61
C LEU A 425 -32.60 -15.24 -8.67
N THR A 426 -33.88 -15.31 -8.28
CA THR A 426 -35.02 -15.39 -9.22
C THR A 426 -35.78 -14.07 -9.40
N GLY A 427 -35.45 -13.02 -8.65
CA GLY A 427 -36.17 -11.74 -8.74
C GLY A 427 -35.43 -10.70 -9.59
N ASN A 428 -36.16 -9.61 -9.90
CA ASN A 428 -35.67 -8.52 -10.73
C ASN A 428 -36.04 -7.15 -10.12
N ASP A 429 -35.74 -6.94 -8.82
CA ASP A 429 -36.04 -5.69 -8.11
C ASP A 429 -35.15 -4.55 -8.60
N PHE A 430 -33.96 -4.84 -9.13
CA PHE A 430 -33.02 -3.91 -9.70
C PHE A 430 -32.09 -4.60 -10.73
N THR A 431 -31.34 -3.78 -11.47
CA THR A 431 -30.37 -4.22 -12.48
C THR A 431 -28.94 -3.90 -12.03
N LEU A 432 -27.95 -4.70 -12.49
CA LEU A 432 -26.55 -4.59 -12.06
C LEU A 432 -25.78 -3.41 -12.68
N ASP A 433 -26.37 -2.62 -13.56
CA ASP A 433 -25.79 -1.42 -14.16
C ASP A 433 -25.84 -0.22 -13.18
N ILE A 434 -25.14 -0.35 -12.05
CA ILE A 434 -25.24 0.59 -10.91
C ILE A 434 -24.92 2.05 -11.25
N ASN A 435 -24.13 2.29 -12.29
CA ASN A 435 -23.72 3.62 -12.75
C ASN A 435 -24.58 4.16 -13.92
N ASN A 436 -25.81 3.64 -14.05
CA ASN A 436 -26.75 4.14 -15.02
C ASN A 436 -27.19 5.59 -14.65
N PRO A 437 -27.06 6.58 -15.57
CA PRO A 437 -27.46 7.95 -15.28
C PRO A 437 -28.94 8.13 -14.91
N GLU A 438 -29.81 7.28 -15.44
CA GLU A 438 -31.25 7.35 -15.18
C GLU A 438 -31.66 6.72 -13.84
N GLU A 439 -30.94 5.68 -13.41
CA GLU A 439 -31.20 4.96 -12.17
C GLU A 439 -29.88 4.56 -11.49
N PRO A 440 -29.14 5.53 -10.92
CA PRO A 440 -27.93 5.20 -10.18
C PRO A 440 -28.24 4.38 -8.94
N LYS A 441 -27.28 3.52 -8.52
CA LYS A 441 -27.48 2.63 -7.38
C LYS A 441 -26.27 2.64 -6.46
N ILE A 442 -26.54 2.45 -5.17
CA ILE A 442 -25.56 2.02 -4.16
C ILE A 442 -25.93 0.58 -3.82
N LEU A 443 -25.12 -0.35 -4.28
CA LEU A 443 -25.32 -1.78 -4.07
C LEU A 443 -24.38 -2.30 -3.01
N CYS A 444 -24.91 -2.91 -1.97
CA CYS A 444 -24.14 -3.61 -0.95
C CYS A 444 -24.36 -5.12 -1.08
N MET A 445 -23.27 -5.88 -1.12
CA MET A 445 -23.32 -7.34 -1.21
C MET A 445 -22.70 -7.93 0.06
N GLY A 446 -23.54 -8.52 0.90
CA GLY A 446 -23.12 -9.18 2.14
C GLY A 446 -22.65 -10.60 1.90
N ASN A 447 -21.53 -10.96 2.51
CA ASN A 447 -21.10 -12.35 2.61
C ASN A 447 -21.19 -12.83 4.07
N ASN A 448 -21.14 -14.14 4.25
CA ASN A 448 -21.06 -14.79 5.56
C ASN A 448 -19.81 -15.68 5.58
N PRO A 449 -18.84 -15.44 6.49
CA PRO A 449 -17.64 -16.25 6.59
C PRO A 449 -17.89 -17.75 6.76
N ASP A 450 -18.97 -18.13 7.45
CA ASP A 450 -19.31 -19.54 7.69
C ASP A 450 -19.85 -20.25 6.43
N ARG A 451 -20.39 -19.47 5.47
CA ARG A 451 -20.97 -19.98 4.21
C ARG A 451 -20.27 -19.48 2.98
N GLN A 452 -19.05 -18.97 3.13
CA GLN A 452 -18.26 -18.30 2.09
C GLN A 452 -18.14 -19.14 0.79
N SER A 453 -17.94 -20.45 0.91
CA SER A 453 -17.76 -21.32 -0.26
C SER A 453 -18.99 -21.44 -1.16
N ILE A 454 -20.18 -21.18 -0.62
CA ILE A 454 -21.46 -21.21 -1.33
C ILE A 454 -21.82 -19.82 -1.82
N TYR A 455 -21.86 -18.86 -0.90
CA TYR A 455 -22.24 -17.48 -1.22
C TYR A 455 -21.21 -16.81 -2.13
N GLY A 456 -19.93 -17.14 -1.98
CA GLY A 456 -18.86 -16.64 -2.84
C GLY A 456 -19.11 -16.96 -4.32
N ALA A 457 -19.76 -18.10 -4.65
CA ALA A 457 -20.08 -18.44 -6.04
C ALA A 457 -21.15 -17.49 -6.64
N ALA A 458 -22.23 -17.27 -5.91
CA ALA A 458 -23.28 -16.33 -6.35
C ALA A 458 -22.74 -14.89 -6.39
N LEU A 459 -22.02 -14.45 -5.36
CA LEU A 459 -21.44 -13.11 -5.28
C LEU A 459 -20.36 -12.89 -6.34
N GLY A 460 -19.54 -13.89 -6.64
CA GLY A 460 -18.57 -13.84 -7.75
C GLY A 460 -19.26 -13.66 -9.10
N LEU A 461 -20.38 -14.35 -9.34
CA LEU A 461 -21.18 -14.17 -10.54
C LEU A 461 -21.75 -12.74 -10.64
N TYR A 462 -22.36 -12.22 -9.56
CA TYR A 462 -22.83 -10.85 -9.53
C TYR A 462 -21.73 -9.84 -9.84
N ASN A 463 -20.59 -9.97 -9.19
CA ASN A 463 -19.46 -9.05 -9.38
C ASN A 463 -18.93 -9.10 -10.81
N SER A 464 -18.74 -10.30 -11.38
CA SER A 464 -18.22 -10.45 -12.73
C SER A 464 -19.18 -9.90 -13.79
N ARG A 465 -20.51 -10.05 -13.60
CA ARG A 465 -21.51 -9.41 -14.47
C ARG A 465 -21.54 -7.90 -14.30
N LEU A 466 -21.47 -7.41 -13.06
CA LEU A 466 -21.52 -6.00 -12.74
C LEU A 466 -20.36 -5.24 -13.38
N ILE A 467 -19.11 -5.72 -13.25
CA ILE A 467 -17.93 -5.01 -13.78
C ILE A 467 -17.99 -4.81 -15.29
N ARG A 468 -18.61 -5.72 -16.05
CA ARG A 468 -18.85 -5.56 -17.48
C ARG A 468 -19.85 -4.45 -17.80
N LEU A 469 -20.87 -4.28 -16.96
CA LEU A 469 -21.91 -3.29 -17.15
C LEU A 469 -21.44 -1.88 -16.78
N ILE A 470 -20.62 -1.75 -15.73
CA ILE A 470 -20.13 -0.45 -15.25
C ILE A 470 -18.95 0.09 -16.04
N ASN A 471 -18.14 -0.78 -16.65
CA ASN A 471 -16.92 -0.38 -17.36
C ASN A 471 -17.23 0.04 -18.81
N LYS A 472 -18.16 0.97 -18.97
CA LYS A 472 -18.59 1.49 -20.27
C LYS A 472 -18.49 3.02 -20.30
N LYS A 473 -18.23 3.59 -21.49
CA LYS A 473 -18.22 5.04 -21.70
C LYS A 473 -19.60 5.66 -21.49
N GLY A 474 -19.65 6.91 -21.05
CA GLY A 474 -20.92 7.66 -20.90
C GLY A 474 -21.72 7.31 -19.64
N LYS A 475 -21.21 6.47 -18.77
CA LYS A 475 -21.81 6.14 -17.48
C LYS A 475 -21.36 7.11 -16.37
N LEU A 476 -22.08 7.12 -15.24
CA LEU A 476 -21.70 7.92 -14.08
C LEU A 476 -20.40 7.41 -13.46
N LYS A 477 -19.68 8.29 -12.74
CA LYS A 477 -18.53 7.89 -11.92
C LYS A 477 -18.98 6.89 -10.87
N SER A 478 -18.20 5.81 -10.72
CA SER A 478 -18.57 4.71 -9.84
C SER A 478 -17.40 4.23 -9.00
N SER A 479 -17.70 3.61 -7.87
CA SER A 479 -16.71 3.04 -6.96
C SER A 479 -17.02 1.57 -6.69
N LEU A 480 -16.00 0.73 -6.80
CA LEU A 480 -16.02 -0.68 -6.47
C LEU A 480 -15.14 -0.88 -5.23
N ILE A 481 -15.74 -1.23 -4.10
CA ILE A 481 -15.04 -1.42 -2.83
C ILE A 481 -15.20 -2.86 -2.40
N ILE A 482 -14.09 -3.60 -2.34
CA ILE A 482 -14.04 -5.02 -1.97
C ILE A 482 -13.27 -5.15 -0.66
N ASP A 483 -13.91 -5.55 0.42
CA ASP A 483 -13.29 -5.65 1.75
C ASP A 483 -12.27 -6.78 1.85
N GLU A 484 -12.57 -7.96 1.30
CA GLU A 484 -11.68 -9.13 1.33
C GLU A 484 -11.69 -9.86 -0.03
N LEU A 485 -10.84 -9.41 -0.94
CA LEU A 485 -10.82 -9.86 -2.34
C LEU A 485 -10.63 -11.39 -2.50
N PRO A 486 -9.73 -12.07 -1.77
CA PRO A 486 -9.51 -13.51 -1.93
C PRO A 486 -10.74 -14.38 -1.63
N THR A 487 -11.79 -13.82 -1.02
CA THR A 487 -13.00 -14.58 -0.66
C THR A 487 -13.90 -14.87 -1.88
N ILE A 488 -13.80 -14.04 -2.93
CA ILE A 488 -14.51 -14.18 -4.20
C ILE A 488 -13.54 -14.13 -5.37
N TYR A 489 -13.81 -14.87 -6.43
CA TYR A 489 -13.11 -14.76 -7.71
C TYR A 489 -13.93 -13.88 -8.67
N ILE A 490 -13.36 -12.77 -9.10
CA ILE A 490 -13.99 -11.81 -10.03
C ILE A 490 -13.24 -11.85 -11.34
N ARG A 491 -13.80 -12.51 -12.34
CA ARG A 491 -13.17 -12.61 -13.66
C ARG A 491 -13.08 -11.27 -14.35
N GLY A 492 -11.94 -10.95 -14.94
CA GLY A 492 -11.70 -9.70 -15.64
C GLY A 492 -11.45 -8.49 -14.75
N LEU A 493 -11.16 -8.71 -13.47
CA LEU A 493 -10.79 -7.64 -12.53
C LEU A 493 -9.50 -6.95 -12.97
N ASP A 494 -8.53 -7.67 -13.47
CA ASP A 494 -7.28 -7.18 -14.05
C ASP A 494 -7.53 -6.21 -15.22
N ASN A 495 -8.42 -6.58 -16.13
CA ASN A 495 -8.83 -5.75 -17.25
C ASN A 495 -9.61 -4.50 -16.76
N LEU A 496 -10.49 -4.65 -15.78
CA LEU A 496 -11.17 -3.50 -15.16
C LEU A 496 -10.15 -2.51 -14.61
N ILE A 497 -9.17 -2.96 -13.81
CA ILE A 497 -8.14 -2.10 -13.22
C ILE A 497 -7.35 -1.36 -14.31
N ALA A 498 -7.02 -2.03 -15.40
CA ALA A 498 -6.29 -1.45 -16.53
C ALA A 498 -7.09 -0.36 -17.29
N THR A 499 -8.42 -0.52 -17.40
CA THR A 499 -9.30 0.33 -18.21
C THR A 499 -10.17 1.30 -17.40
N ALA A 500 -10.28 1.10 -16.10
CA ALA A 500 -11.14 1.83 -15.16
C ALA A 500 -11.02 3.36 -15.25
N ARG A 501 -9.80 3.86 -15.48
CA ARG A 501 -9.54 5.30 -15.56
C ARG A 501 -10.35 6.00 -16.65
N SER A 502 -10.43 5.43 -17.83
CA SER A 502 -11.15 6.01 -18.98
C SER A 502 -12.66 6.04 -18.78
N ASN A 503 -13.17 5.14 -17.93
CA ASN A 503 -14.60 4.96 -17.65
C ASN A 503 -15.01 5.51 -16.27
N LYS A 504 -14.10 6.21 -15.57
CA LYS A 504 -14.31 6.82 -14.25
C LYS A 504 -14.78 5.80 -13.19
N VAL A 505 -14.18 4.61 -13.19
CA VAL A 505 -14.43 3.57 -12.19
C VAL A 505 -13.28 3.56 -11.19
N SER A 506 -13.57 3.85 -9.93
CA SER A 506 -12.62 3.69 -8.82
C SER A 506 -12.70 2.27 -8.29
N VAL A 507 -11.56 1.61 -8.14
CA VAL A 507 -11.48 0.25 -7.59
C VAL A 507 -10.63 0.28 -6.33
N CYS A 508 -11.18 -0.16 -5.20
CA CYS A 508 -10.50 -0.27 -3.92
C CYS A 508 -10.58 -1.71 -3.41
N LEU A 509 -9.44 -2.38 -3.32
CA LEU A 509 -9.31 -3.81 -3.05
C LEU A 509 -8.66 -4.02 -1.69
N GLY A 510 -9.40 -4.59 -0.73
CA GLY A 510 -8.89 -5.04 0.56
C GLY A 510 -8.47 -6.50 0.50
N PHE A 511 -7.32 -6.85 1.09
CA PHE A 511 -6.88 -8.23 1.30
C PHE A 511 -5.77 -8.30 2.34
N GLN A 512 -5.39 -9.51 2.77
CA GLN A 512 -4.46 -9.66 3.88
C GLN A 512 -3.00 -9.72 3.42
N ASP A 513 -2.71 -10.54 2.42
CA ASP A 513 -1.37 -10.70 1.86
C ASP A 513 -1.41 -11.17 0.39
N PHE A 514 -0.26 -11.12 -0.28
CA PHE A 514 -0.16 -11.53 -1.69
C PHE A 514 -0.30 -13.04 -1.88
N SER A 515 0.13 -13.85 -0.93
CA SER A 515 0.06 -15.31 -1.05
C SER A 515 -1.39 -15.80 -1.08
N GLN A 516 -2.29 -15.16 -0.31
CA GLN A 516 -3.72 -15.47 -0.40
C GLN A 516 -4.29 -15.10 -1.77
N LEU A 517 -3.89 -13.95 -2.30
CA LEU A 517 -4.34 -13.52 -3.62
C LEU A 517 -3.81 -14.47 -4.72
N GLU A 518 -2.55 -14.87 -4.65
CA GLU A 518 -1.94 -15.82 -5.59
C GLU A 518 -2.61 -17.20 -5.53
N ARG A 519 -2.96 -17.68 -4.35
CA ARG A 519 -3.69 -18.94 -4.17
C ARG A 519 -5.07 -18.92 -4.84
N ASP A 520 -5.82 -17.81 -4.72
CA ASP A 520 -7.23 -17.74 -5.11
C ASP A 520 -7.46 -17.20 -6.53
N TYR A 521 -6.48 -16.46 -7.08
CA TYR A 521 -6.52 -15.90 -8.44
C TYR A 521 -5.49 -16.54 -9.39
N GLY A 522 -4.56 -17.35 -8.85
CA GLY A 522 -3.40 -17.83 -9.58
C GLY A 522 -2.27 -16.78 -9.62
N GLU A 523 -1.02 -17.27 -9.68
CA GLU A 523 0.18 -16.41 -9.58
C GLU A 523 0.22 -15.31 -10.66
N LYS A 524 -0.17 -15.62 -11.88
CA LYS A 524 -0.10 -14.68 -13.02
C LYS A 524 -1.09 -13.54 -12.87
N GLU A 525 -2.36 -13.85 -12.60
CA GLU A 525 -3.42 -12.84 -12.48
C GLU A 525 -3.20 -11.97 -11.23
N ALA A 526 -2.83 -12.57 -10.10
CA ALA A 526 -2.47 -11.85 -8.89
C ALA A 526 -1.33 -10.85 -9.11
N LYS A 527 -0.26 -11.23 -9.82
CA LYS A 527 0.84 -10.32 -10.17
C LYS A 527 0.39 -9.17 -11.06
N VAL A 528 -0.49 -9.43 -12.03
CA VAL A 528 -1.05 -8.36 -12.88
C VAL A 528 -1.84 -7.37 -12.04
N ILE A 529 -2.74 -7.84 -11.17
CA ILE A 529 -3.54 -7.01 -10.28
C ILE A 529 -2.63 -6.12 -9.42
N ILE A 530 -1.65 -6.72 -8.72
CA ILE A 530 -0.74 -6.01 -7.81
C ILE A 530 0.09 -4.96 -8.57
N ASN A 531 0.59 -5.28 -9.76
CA ASN A 531 1.48 -4.39 -10.51
C ASN A 531 0.72 -3.24 -11.19
N THR A 532 -0.55 -3.42 -11.51
CA THR A 532 -1.37 -2.43 -12.21
C THR A 532 -1.99 -1.39 -11.27
N VAL A 533 -2.17 -1.73 -10.00
CA VAL A 533 -2.69 -0.82 -8.97
C VAL A 533 -1.73 0.35 -8.75
N GLY A 534 -2.24 1.59 -8.87
CA GLY A 534 -1.44 2.81 -8.72
C GLY A 534 -1.30 3.31 -7.30
N ASN A 535 -2.29 3.04 -6.42
CA ASN A 535 -2.28 3.46 -5.03
C ASN A 535 -2.19 2.24 -4.11
N ILE A 536 -1.29 2.27 -3.14
CA ILE A 536 -1.10 1.16 -2.20
C ILE A 536 -1.09 1.69 -0.77
N PHE A 537 -1.88 1.05 0.07
CA PHE A 537 -1.86 1.17 1.52
C PHE A 537 -1.51 -0.18 2.12
N SER A 538 -0.47 -0.25 2.92
CA SER A 538 -0.13 -1.44 3.67
C SER A 538 -0.08 -1.14 5.16
N GLY A 539 -0.92 -1.79 5.94
CA GLY A 539 -0.72 -1.98 7.35
C GLY A 539 0.36 -3.05 7.60
N GLN A 540 0.37 -3.64 8.80
CA GLN A 540 1.30 -4.72 9.11
C GLN A 540 1.11 -5.90 8.17
N VAL A 541 2.21 -6.34 7.52
CA VAL A 541 2.31 -7.58 6.73
C VAL A 541 3.68 -8.21 6.95
N VAL A 542 3.81 -9.50 6.68
CA VAL A 542 5.05 -10.25 6.94
C VAL A 542 5.51 -11.01 5.69
N GLY A 543 6.71 -11.58 5.74
CA GLY A 543 7.26 -12.47 4.72
C GLY A 543 7.46 -11.82 3.36
N ASP A 544 7.10 -12.53 2.29
CA ASP A 544 7.33 -12.08 0.91
C ASP A 544 6.49 -10.86 0.53
N THR A 545 5.30 -10.71 1.10
CA THR A 545 4.47 -9.49 0.92
C THR A 545 5.21 -8.25 1.40
N ALA A 546 5.81 -8.29 2.61
CA ALA A 546 6.57 -7.16 3.14
C ALA A 546 7.83 -6.88 2.31
N ARG A 547 8.50 -7.91 1.77
CA ARG A 547 9.66 -7.77 0.88
C ARG A 547 9.27 -7.09 -0.43
N THR A 548 8.23 -7.59 -1.11
CA THR A 548 7.76 -7.03 -2.37
C THR A 548 7.34 -5.56 -2.24
N LEU A 549 6.68 -5.21 -1.14
CA LEU A 549 6.31 -3.82 -0.85
C LEU A 549 7.54 -2.94 -0.59
N SER A 550 8.51 -3.42 0.19
CA SER A 550 9.76 -2.70 0.46
C SER A 550 10.53 -2.41 -0.84
N GLU A 551 10.59 -3.37 -1.76
CA GLU A 551 11.21 -3.19 -3.08
C GLU A 551 10.44 -2.20 -3.95
N ARG A 552 9.10 -2.24 -3.91
CA ARG A 552 8.24 -1.33 -4.68
C ARG A 552 8.35 0.13 -4.23
N PHE A 553 8.57 0.39 -2.94
CA PHE A 553 8.79 1.74 -2.42
C PHE A 553 10.15 2.32 -2.81
N GLY A 554 11.02 1.51 -3.38
CA GLY A 554 12.29 1.93 -3.93
C GLY A 554 13.42 2.01 -2.92
N LYS A 555 14.56 2.54 -3.41
CA LYS A 555 15.81 2.62 -2.63
C LYS A 555 16.25 4.07 -2.55
N ILE A 556 16.92 4.41 -1.46
CA ILE A 556 17.59 5.69 -1.26
C ILE A 556 19.09 5.47 -1.14
N VAL A 557 19.85 6.51 -1.50
CA VAL A 557 21.30 6.53 -1.29
C VAL A 557 21.57 6.93 0.14
N GLN A 558 22.12 6.03 0.94
CA GLN A 558 22.59 6.32 2.30
C GLN A 558 24.13 6.38 2.29
N LEU A 559 24.65 7.39 3.01
CA LEU A 559 26.07 7.53 3.29
C LEU A 559 26.41 6.75 4.56
N ARG A 560 27.12 5.63 4.43
CA ARG A 560 27.67 4.89 5.58
C ARG A 560 29.10 5.27 5.82
N GLU A 561 29.40 5.73 7.04
CA GLU A 561 30.77 5.85 7.52
C GLU A 561 31.20 4.56 8.23
N SER A 562 32.17 3.89 7.69
CA SER A 562 32.83 2.75 8.32
C SER A 562 34.11 3.25 9.00
N HIS A 563 34.19 3.07 10.32
CA HIS A 563 35.38 3.43 11.10
C HIS A 563 36.18 2.18 11.37
N SER A 564 37.36 2.09 10.75
CA SER A 564 38.35 1.09 11.10
C SER A 564 39.37 1.70 12.09
N VAL A 565 39.38 1.18 13.30
CA VAL A 565 40.31 1.62 14.36
C VAL A 565 41.45 0.63 14.44
N SER A 566 42.65 1.04 14.00
CA SER A 566 43.88 0.38 14.29
C SER A 566 44.60 1.12 15.43
N ASN A 567 45.52 0.48 16.16
CA ASN A 567 46.19 1.06 17.33
C ASN A 567 46.91 2.39 17.06
N GLU A 568 47.18 2.73 15.81
CA GLU A 568 47.89 3.96 15.44
C GLU A 568 47.11 4.87 14.48
N ASN A 569 46.04 4.37 13.80
CA ASN A 569 45.28 5.17 12.82
C ASN A 569 43.78 4.87 12.85
N VAL A 570 42.98 5.91 12.80
CA VAL A 570 41.51 5.82 12.56
C VAL A 570 41.29 6.14 11.11
N THR A 571 40.98 5.11 10.31
CA THR A 571 40.58 5.30 8.93
C THR A 571 39.06 5.38 8.86
N THR A 572 38.54 6.50 8.38
CA THR A 572 37.08 6.68 8.12
C THR A 572 36.88 6.47 6.63
N SER A 573 36.19 5.42 6.26
CA SER A 573 35.74 5.17 4.90
C SER A 573 34.27 5.59 4.79
N THR A 574 33.96 6.50 3.87
CA THR A 574 32.59 6.90 3.57
C THR A 574 32.15 6.17 2.31
N ASN A 575 31.24 5.21 2.46
CA ASN A 575 30.67 4.48 1.33
C ASN A 575 29.22 4.91 1.11
N THR A 576 28.86 5.15 -0.15
CA THR A 576 27.46 5.31 -0.55
C THR A 576 26.86 3.93 -0.81
N GLN A 577 25.80 3.58 -0.10
CA GLN A 577 25.07 2.33 -0.30
C GLN A 577 23.61 2.62 -0.62
N LEU A 578 23.07 1.90 -1.61
CA LEU A 578 21.63 1.92 -1.90
C LEU A 578 20.92 1.03 -0.88
N GLU A 579 20.08 1.65 -0.02
CA GLU A 579 19.24 0.92 0.93
C GLU A 579 17.77 1.14 0.62
N THR A 580 16.91 0.21 1.06
CA THR A 580 15.45 0.34 0.89
C THR A 580 14.93 1.55 1.65
N LEU A 581 14.06 2.35 1.02
CA LEU A 581 13.45 3.52 1.67
C LEU A 581 12.67 3.11 2.91
N ILE A 582 11.87 2.05 2.82
CA ILE A 582 11.13 1.45 3.94
C ILE A 582 11.61 0.01 4.12
N PRO A 583 12.39 -0.29 5.16
CA PRO A 583 12.88 -1.65 5.41
C PRO A 583 11.77 -2.66 5.68
N VAL A 584 11.96 -3.91 5.28
CA VAL A 584 11.03 -5.03 5.51
C VAL A 584 10.65 -5.15 6.99
N SER A 585 11.63 -5.00 7.89
CA SER A 585 11.41 -5.06 9.34
C SER A 585 10.44 -4.00 9.85
N LYS A 586 10.43 -2.80 9.24
CA LYS A 586 9.48 -1.73 9.62
C LYS A 586 8.07 -2.07 9.18
N ILE A 587 7.88 -2.59 7.96
CA ILE A 587 6.57 -3.03 7.45
C ILE A 587 6.01 -4.16 8.32
N SER A 588 6.86 -5.10 8.74
CA SER A 588 6.47 -6.26 9.55
C SER A 588 6.12 -5.90 11.00
N ASN A 589 6.58 -4.75 11.49
CA ASN A 589 6.38 -4.30 12.86
C ASN A 589 5.48 -3.06 12.99
N LEU A 590 4.69 -2.75 11.95
CA LEU A 590 3.72 -1.66 12.02
C LEU A 590 2.67 -1.93 13.10
N THR A 591 2.36 -0.91 13.88
CA THR A 591 1.25 -0.95 14.84
C THR A 591 -0.08 -0.65 14.16
N GLN A 592 -1.18 -1.03 14.79
CA GLN A 592 -2.53 -0.75 14.30
C GLN A 592 -2.71 0.75 14.02
N GLY A 593 -3.24 1.09 12.85
CA GLY A 593 -3.43 2.48 12.40
C GLY A 593 -2.23 3.12 11.72
N MET A 594 -1.04 2.49 11.82
CA MET A 594 0.13 2.88 11.03
C MET A 594 0.09 2.22 9.67
N PHE A 595 0.32 3.02 8.64
CA PHE A 595 0.35 2.56 7.25
C PHE A 595 1.60 3.03 6.52
N VAL A 596 2.06 2.19 5.63
CA VAL A 596 3.05 2.54 4.60
C VAL A 596 2.41 2.41 3.23
N GLY A 597 2.86 3.18 2.28
CA GLY A 597 2.29 3.08 0.95
C GLY A 597 2.80 4.12 -0.03
N SER A 598 2.14 4.13 -1.18
CA SER A 598 2.39 5.09 -2.23
C SER A 598 1.09 5.51 -2.91
N VAL A 599 0.99 6.78 -3.29
CA VAL A 599 -0.15 7.34 -4.02
C VAL A 599 0.28 7.85 -5.40
N ALA A 600 -0.63 7.78 -6.34
CA ALA A 600 -0.43 8.26 -7.69
C ALA A 600 -1.01 9.66 -7.85
N ASP A 601 -0.26 10.53 -8.51
CA ASP A 601 -0.68 11.87 -8.88
C ASP A 601 -1.34 11.95 -10.26
N ASN A 602 -1.84 13.15 -10.58
CA ASN A 602 -2.32 13.55 -11.90
C ASN A 602 -1.39 14.60 -12.51
N PHE A 603 -1.65 14.97 -13.78
CA PHE A 603 -0.94 16.08 -14.42
C PHE A 603 -1.24 17.42 -13.74
N ASP A 604 -2.48 17.61 -13.30
CA ASP A 604 -2.97 18.86 -12.72
C ASP A 604 -2.73 18.94 -11.21
N GLU A 605 -2.73 17.79 -10.52
CA GLU A 605 -2.48 17.70 -9.06
C GLU A 605 -1.22 16.88 -8.81
N ARG A 606 -0.08 17.55 -8.68
CA ARG A 606 1.20 16.90 -8.38
C ARG A 606 1.37 16.71 -6.87
N ILE A 607 1.73 15.49 -6.50
CA ILE A 607 2.12 15.09 -5.15
C ILE A 607 3.64 15.02 -5.11
N GLU A 608 4.29 15.83 -4.28
CA GLU A 608 5.74 15.85 -4.17
C GLU A 608 6.26 14.61 -3.44
N GLN A 609 5.61 14.26 -2.33
CA GLN A 609 5.97 13.10 -1.51
C GLN A 609 4.92 11.99 -1.69
N LYS A 610 5.13 11.13 -2.70
CA LYS A 610 4.20 10.07 -3.07
C LYS A 610 4.21 8.88 -2.12
N ILE A 611 5.33 8.66 -1.42
CA ILE A 611 5.51 7.54 -0.49
C ILE A 611 5.27 8.04 0.91
N PHE A 612 4.57 7.26 1.72
CA PHE A 612 4.23 7.62 3.09
C PHE A 612 4.52 6.49 4.09
N HIS A 613 4.81 6.89 5.33
CA HIS A 613 4.89 6.04 6.52
C HIS A 613 4.32 6.85 7.68
N ALA A 614 3.04 6.71 7.92
CA ALA A 614 2.30 7.57 8.84
C ALA A 614 1.17 6.84 9.55
N GLU A 615 0.76 7.36 10.69
CA GLU A 615 -0.47 6.99 11.37
C GLU A 615 -1.63 7.78 10.76
N ILE A 616 -2.69 7.07 10.34
CA ILE A 616 -3.93 7.71 9.92
C ILE A 616 -4.68 8.19 11.16
N VAL A 617 -4.93 9.48 11.23
CA VAL A 617 -5.60 10.10 12.39
C VAL A 617 -7.11 9.88 12.29
N ILE A 618 -7.65 9.16 13.27
CA ILE A 618 -9.09 8.91 13.37
C ILE A 618 -9.57 9.44 14.72
N ASP A 619 -10.57 10.29 14.67
CA ASP A 619 -11.27 10.76 15.87
C ASP A 619 -12.26 9.67 16.32
N ASN A 620 -11.81 8.81 17.22
CA ASN A 620 -12.59 7.68 17.71
C ASN A 620 -13.88 8.10 18.43
N ASP A 621 -13.88 9.24 19.11
CA ASP A 621 -15.07 9.71 19.82
C ASP A 621 -16.12 10.21 18.82
N LYS A 622 -15.69 10.91 17.76
CA LYS A 622 -16.55 11.30 16.67
C LYS A 622 -17.12 10.09 15.93
N VAL A 623 -16.29 9.08 15.63
CA VAL A 623 -16.73 7.84 14.97
C VAL A 623 -17.72 7.08 15.84
N LYS A 624 -17.49 6.96 17.14
CA LYS A 624 -18.43 6.34 18.09
C LYS A 624 -19.77 7.07 18.13
N ALA A 625 -19.75 8.39 18.25
CA ALA A 625 -20.95 9.23 18.24
C ALA A 625 -21.72 9.09 16.90
N GLU A 626 -20.98 9.07 15.79
CA GLU A 626 -21.54 8.87 14.46
C GLU A 626 -22.20 7.50 14.33
N THR A 627 -21.53 6.43 14.75
CA THR A 627 -22.04 5.06 14.69
C THR A 627 -23.23 4.84 15.61
N ALA A 628 -23.24 5.48 16.77
CA ALA A 628 -24.39 5.43 17.70
C ALA A 628 -25.64 6.12 17.12
N ALA A 629 -25.46 7.09 16.22
CA ALA A 629 -26.53 7.80 15.53
C ALA A 629 -26.99 7.10 14.25
N TYR A 630 -26.41 5.95 13.87
CA TYR A 630 -26.80 5.22 12.66
C TYR A 630 -28.18 4.61 12.80
N VAL A 631 -28.98 4.82 11.76
CA VAL A 631 -30.26 4.16 11.56
C VAL A 631 -30.00 2.71 11.13
N PRO A 632 -30.74 1.73 11.63
CA PRO A 632 -30.63 0.35 11.17
C PRO A 632 -30.99 0.23 9.69
N ILE A 633 -30.45 -0.79 9.03
CA ILE A 633 -30.80 -1.11 7.65
C ILE A 633 -32.30 -1.44 7.57
N PRO A 634 -33.04 -0.83 6.65
CA PRO A 634 -34.48 -1.06 6.57
C PRO A 634 -34.80 -2.47 6.09
N GLU A 635 -35.93 -2.98 6.49
CA GLU A 635 -36.53 -4.16 5.86
C GLU A 635 -37.00 -3.78 4.45
N ILE A 636 -36.54 -4.56 3.45
CA ILE A 636 -36.84 -4.33 2.03
C ILE A 636 -38.12 -5.07 1.63
N SER A 637 -38.28 -6.27 2.20
CA SER A 637 -39.42 -7.13 1.94
C SER A 637 -40.04 -7.57 3.27
N SER A 638 -41.26 -7.18 3.51
CA SER A 638 -42.06 -7.71 4.62
C SER A 638 -43.36 -8.31 4.07
N PHE A 639 -43.67 -9.52 4.42
CA PHE A 639 -44.88 -10.22 4.01
C PHE A 639 -45.73 -10.51 5.24
N ILE A 640 -46.21 -9.44 5.86
CA ILE A 640 -47.13 -9.52 7.00
C ILE A 640 -48.49 -9.83 6.45
N GLY A 641 -49.04 -11.00 6.79
CA GLY A 641 -50.38 -11.41 6.40
C GLY A 641 -51.49 -10.62 7.11
N GLU A 642 -52.71 -10.85 6.72
CA GLU A 642 -53.91 -10.29 7.39
C GLU A 642 -54.04 -10.72 8.85
N ASP A 643 -53.41 -11.84 9.22
CA ASP A 643 -53.26 -12.36 10.58
C ASP A 643 -52.20 -11.67 11.44
N GLY A 644 -51.50 -10.69 10.88
CA GLY A 644 -50.41 -9.94 11.52
C GLY A 644 -49.14 -10.75 11.72
N LYS A 645 -49.02 -11.94 11.11
CA LYS A 645 -47.81 -12.77 11.16
C LYS A 645 -46.94 -12.55 9.91
N ASP A 646 -45.65 -12.74 10.10
CA ASP A 646 -44.70 -12.73 9.02
C ASP A 646 -44.66 -14.09 8.30
N HIS A 647 -44.99 -14.09 7.00
CA HIS A 647 -45.03 -15.25 6.13
C HIS A 647 -43.80 -15.38 5.21
N MET A 648 -42.75 -14.61 5.46
CA MET A 648 -41.55 -14.59 4.61
C MET A 648 -40.94 -15.96 4.40
N GLU A 649 -40.81 -16.76 5.46
CA GLU A 649 -40.26 -18.12 5.38
C GLU A 649 -41.09 -19.05 4.49
N GLU A 650 -42.43 -18.93 4.56
CA GLU A 650 -43.34 -19.72 3.74
C GLU A 650 -43.24 -19.32 2.27
N ILE A 651 -43.20 -18.02 1.98
CA ILE A 651 -43.06 -17.48 0.63
C ILE A 651 -41.73 -17.87 -0.01
N VAL A 652 -40.63 -17.83 0.75
CA VAL A 652 -39.31 -18.28 0.30
C VAL A 652 -39.34 -19.79 -0.03
N LYS A 653 -39.99 -20.61 0.77
CA LYS A 653 -40.18 -22.04 0.49
C LYS A 653 -41.10 -22.27 -0.70
N GLU A 654 -42.17 -21.52 -0.83
CA GLU A 654 -43.08 -21.59 -1.98
C GLU A 654 -42.34 -21.23 -3.29
N ASN A 655 -41.56 -20.19 -3.30
CA ASN A 655 -40.73 -19.83 -4.45
C ASN A 655 -39.73 -20.98 -4.83
N TYR A 656 -39.16 -21.65 -3.85
CA TYR A 656 -38.28 -22.79 -4.09
C TYR A 656 -39.02 -23.95 -4.79
N TYR A 657 -40.21 -24.29 -4.33
CA TYR A 657 -41.03 -25.34 -4.95
C TYR A 657 -41.60 -24.89 -6.31
N ARG A 658 -41.91 -23.62 -6.48
CA ARG A 658 -42.35 -23.08 -7.76
C ARG A 658 -41.25 -23.24 -8.84
N VAL A 659 -40.01 -22.88 -8.57
CA VAL A 659 -38.91 -23.07 -9.51
C VAL A 659 -38.76 -24.53 -9.95
N LYS A 660 -38.95 -25.47 -9.02
CA LYS A 660 -38.93 -26.91 -9.34
C LYS A 660 -40.11 -27.32 -10.24
N ALA A 661 -41.30 -26.81 -9.96
CA ALA A 661 -42.50 -27.06 -10.74
C ALA A 661 -42.40 -26.44 -12.14
N ASP A 662 -41.89 -25.21 -12.26
CA ASP A 662 -41.68 -24.52 -13.52
C ASP A 662 -40.73 -25.33 -14.45
N VAL A 663 -39.64 -25.87 -13.91
CA VAL A 663 -38.70 -26.67 -14.66
C VAL A 663 -39.31 -28.04 -15.04
N ALA A 664 -40.08 -28.67 -14.15
CA ALA A 664 -40.75 -29.94 -14.47
C ALA A 664 -41.78 -29.74 -15.59
N GLU A 665 -42.56 -28.65 -15.54
CA GLU A 665 -43.52 -28.30 -16.58
C GLU A 665 -42.82 -27.97 -17.91
N LEU A 666 -41.74 -27.15 -17.89
CA LEU A 666 -40.93 -26.87 -19.08
C LEU A 666 -40.45 -28.16 -19.75
N VAL A 667 -39.89 -29.09 -18.98
CA VAL A 667 -39.38 -30.37 -19.51
C VAL A 667 -40.51 -31.18 -20.12
N LEU A 668 -41.68 -31.26 -19.50
CA LEU A 668 -42.84 -31.96 -20.05
C LEU A 668 -43.33 -31.32 -21.36
N ARG A 669 -43.43 -30.01 -21.44
CA ARG A 669 -43.80 -29.26 -22.65
C ARG A 669 -42.84 -29.49 -23.80
N GLU A 670 -41.52 -29.46 -23.53
CA GLU A 670 -40.49 -29.65 -24.53
C GLU A 670 -40.44 -31.09 -25.03
N ILE A 671 -40.56 -32.08 -24.16
CA ILE A 671 -40.66 -33.48 -24.56
C ILE A 671 -41.91 -33.72 -25.45
N ALA A 672 -43.07 -33.17 -25.07
CA ALA A 672 -44.29 -33.26 -25.91
C ALA A 672 -44.09 -32.60 -27.28
N ARG A 673 -43.40 -31.42 -27.34
CA ARG A 673 -43.04 -30.78 -28.60
C ARG A 673 -42.14 -31.68 -29.47
N ILE A 674 -41.14 -32.33 -28.88
CA ILE A 674 -40.23 -33.23 -29.58
C ILE A 674 -40.95 -34.48 -30.06
N GLU A 675 -41.86 -35.06 -29.27
CA GLU A 675 -42.67 -36.21 -29.65
C GLU A 675 -43.63 -35.88 -30.83
N ALA A 676 -44.16 -34.69 -30.89
CA ALA A 676 -45.07 -34.22 -31.94
C ALA A 676 -44.38 -33.95 -33.29
N ASP A 677 -43.07 -33.65 -33.31
CA ASP A 677 -42.29 -33.38 -34.53
C ASP A 677 -41.59 -34.63 -35.02
N PRO A 678 -41.92 -35.15 -36.24
CA PRO A 678 -41.30 -36.36 -36.79
C PRO A 678 -39.79 -36.27 -36.97
N LYS A 679 -39.24 -35.08 -37.15
CA LYS A 679 -37.78 -34.86 -37.28
C LYS A 679 -37.09 -34.91 -35.92
N LEU A 680 -37.72 -34.31 -34.90
CA LEU A 680 -37.15 -34.21 -33.56
C LEU A 680 -37.36 -35.51 -32.76
N SER A 681 -38.42 -36.27 -33.03
CA SER A 681 -38.73 -37.51 -32.30
C SER A 681 -37.61 -38.56 -32.38
N GLN A 682 -36.73 -38.47 -33.38
CA GLN A 682 -35.53 -39.29 -33.50
C GLN A 682 -34.47 -39.03 -32.41
N LEU A 683 -34.55 -37.86 -31.73
CA LEU A 683 -33.65 -37.50 -30.63
C LEU A 683 -33.99 -38.24 -29.33
N LEU A 684 -35.22 -38.73 -29.22
CA LEU A 684 -35.66 -39.46 -28.02
C LEU A 684 -35.04 -40.84 -27.95
N PRO A 685 -34.64 -41.30 -26.75
CA PRO A 685 -34.14 -42.65 -26.58
C PRO A 685 -35.24 -43.66 -26.97
N LYS A 686 -34.88 -44.65 -27.81
CA LYS A 686 -35.83 -45.72 -28.18
C LYS A 686 -36.29 -46.41 -26.89
N LYS A 687 -37.60 -46.44 -26.66
CA LYS A 687 -38.17 -47.18 -25.55
C LYS A 687 -37.64 -48.64 -25.67
N LYS A 688 -36.87 -49.08 -24.66
CA LYS A 688 -36.55 -50.50 -24.56
C LYS A 688 -37.89 -51.20 -24.50
N GLN A 689 -38.23 -51.97 -25.57
CA GLN A 689 -39.32 -52.94 -25.54
C GLN A 689 -38.93 -53.95 -24.45
N GLY A 690 -39.54 -53.81 -23.25
CA GLY A 690 -39.46 -54.82 -22.20
C GLY A 690 -40.24 -56.05 -22.53
#